data_c02dc5a12442dfd925c2a3e77ff9573d
#
_entry.id   c02dc5a12442dfd925c2a3e77ff9573d
#
_cell.length_a   1.000
_cell.length_b   1.000
_cell.length_c   1.000
_cell.angle_alpha   90.00
_cell.angle_beta   90.00
_cell.angle_gamma   90.00
#
_symmetry.space_group_name_H-M   'P 1'
#
loop_
_entity.id
_entity.type
_entity.pdbx_description
1 polymer ?
#
loop_
_entity_poly.entity_id
_entity_poly.type
_entity_poly.pdbx_seq_one_letter_code
_entity_poly.pdbx_strand_id
1 'polypeptide(L)'
;MARPLTDQEKRKQISIRGIVGVENVAELKKGFNRHLHFTLVKDRNVATTRDYYFALAHTVRDHLVGRWIRTQQYYYEKDPKRTYYLSLEFYMGRTLQNTMINLGLQNACDEAIYQLGLDIEELEEVEEDAGLGNGGLGRLAACFLDSMATLGLAAYGYGIRYEYGIFNQKIRDGWQVEEADDWLRHGNPWEKARPEFMLPVHFYGRVEHSNAGVKWVDTQVVLAMPFDTPVPGYMNNTVNTMRLWSARAPNDFNLRDFNVGDYIQAVLDRNLAENISRVLYPNDNFFEGKELRLKQEYFVVAASLQDIIRRFKASRFGSRDTIRTAFDTFPDKVAIQLNDTHPALGIPELMRIFVDIEKLPWNKAWEITKKTFAYTNHTVLPEALERWPVDLMENLLPRHMQIIYEINQRHLNRISALFPEDVDRLRRMSLIEEEGVKRINMAHLCIVGSHAVNGVAKIHSDIVKNQVFKDFSEIEPEKFQNKTNGITPRRWLLLCNPGLAELIAEKIGEEYVKDLSQLVKLKKFVNDDVFIRDVSKVKEENKRKFAQYLEDEYKVKINLSSMFDVHVKRIHEYKRQLLNCLHVITMYNRIKRDPTKTFVPRTVIIGGKAAPGYHMAKMIIRLITAVGEVVNNDPVVGSKLKVIFLENYRVSLAEKVIPATDLSQQISTAGTEASGTGNMKFMLNGALTIGTMDGANVEMAEEAGEDNLFIFGMRVEDVEKLDKRGYNAQEYYDKLPELKQTIDQIKSGFFSPKQPDLFKDVVNMLFQHDRFKVFADYEAYVKCQERVSQLYLKPKEWTKTVIKNIAASGKFSSDRTIKEYAKDIWNVEPSDLKIPPPNEPRDVAEEPVETTKSKKQ
;
A
#
# COMPACT_ATOMS: atom_id res chain seq x y z
N MET A 1 -16.61 -42.02 29.02
CA MET A 1 -16.42 -40.57 29.11
C MET A 1 -15.19 -40.20 28.30
N ALA A 2 -15.33 -39.26 27.31
CA ALA A 2 -14.21 -38.83 26.51
C ALA A 2 -13.21 -38.04 27.37
N ARG A 3 -11.92 -38.24 27.13
CA ARG A 3 -10.81 -37.49 27.76
C ARG A 3 -11.00 -35.99 27.53
N PRO A 4 -10.82 -35.11 28.56
CA PRO A 4 -10.87 -33.68 28.32
C PRO A 4 -9.73 -33.26 27.37
N LEU A 5 -10.05 -32.32 26.44
CA LEU A 5 -9.09 -31.81 25.47
C LEU A 5 -7.98 -31.00 26.16
N THR A 6 -6.74 -31.20 25.72
CA THR A 6 -5.62 -30.33 26.13
C THR A 6 -5.79 -28.92 25.54
N ASP A 7 -5.09 -27.93 26.11
CA ASP A 7 -5.12 -26.56 25.60
C ASP A 7 -4.67 -26.49 24.14
N GLN A 8 -3.69 -27.30 23.76
CA GLN A 8 -3.23 -27.42 22.38
C GLN A 8 -4.31 -28.00 21.45
N GLU A 9 -5.06 -29.00 21.91
CA GLU A 9 -6.16 -29.59 21.16
C GLU A 9 -7.34 -28.64 21.03
N LYS A 10 -7.63 -27.84 22.07
CA LYS A 10 -8.64 -26.77 22.01
C LYS A 10 -8.25 -25.70 20.99
N ARG A 11 -6.97 -25.31 20.92
CA ARG A 11 -6.46 -24.35 19.92
C ARG A 11 -6.65 -24.85 18.51
N LYS A 12 -6.44 -26.15 18.25
CA LYS A 12 -6.65 -26.76 16.94
C LYS A 12 -8.12 -26.75 16.50
N GLN A 13 -9.07 -26.60 17.41
CA GLN A 13 -10.49 -26.50 17.12
C GLN A 13 -10.92 -25.07 16.77
N ILE A 14 -10.09 -24.06 17.02
CA ILE A 14 -10.36 -22.67 16.65
C ILE A 14 -10.16 -22.55 15.13
N SER A 15 -11.21 -22.20 14.42
CA SER A 15 -11.28 -22.33 12.95
C SER A 15 -10.85 -21.09 12.15
N ILE A 16 -10.19 -20.10 12.80
CA ILE A 16 -9.76 -18.87 12.11
C ILE A 16 -8.80 -19.13 10.94
N ARG A 17 -8.06 -20.22 10.99
CA ARG A 17 -7.14 -20.68 9.93
C ARG A 17 -7.63 -21.96 9.25
N GLY A 18 -8.87 -22.34 9.49
CA GLY A 18 -9.51 -23.54 8.95
C GLY A 18 -9.42 -24.75 9.85
N ILE A 19 -10.27 -25.71 9.59
CA ILE A 19 -10.36 -26.98 10.33
C ILE A 19 -9.53 -28.04 9.61
N VAL A 20 -8.79 -28.86 10.38
CA VAL A 20 -8.04 -30.01 9.85
C VAL A 20 -8.99 -31.19 9.64
N GLY A 21 -9.40 -31.43 8.39
CA GLY A 21 -10.19 -32.61 8.03
C GLY A 21 -9.33 -33.67 7.35
N VAL A 22 -9.53 -34.94 7.70
CA VAL A 22 -8.74 -36.06 7.11
C VAL A 22 -8.86 -36.10 5.61
N GLU A 23 -10.05 -35.87 5.05
CA GLU A 23 -10.31 -35.88 3.61
C GLU A 23 -9.59 -34.73 2.89
N ASN A 24 -9.60 -33.53 3.46
CA ASN A 24 -8.89 -32.37 2.93
C ASN A 24 -7.36 -32.59 2.93
N VAL A 25 -6.83 -33.14 4.00
CA VAL A 25 -5.40 -33.45 4.11
C VAL A 25 -4.98 -34.45 3.03
N ALA A 26 -5.76 -35.51 2.84
CA ALA A 26 -5.48 -36.54 1.83
C ALA A 26 -5.53 -35.96 0.41
N GLU A 27 -6.50 -35.12 0.11
CA GLU A 27 -6.65 -34.45 -1.19
C GLU A 27 -5.50 -33.49 -1.46
N LEU A 28 -5.09 -32.70 -0.45
CA LEU A 28 -3.95 -31.80 -0.57
C LEU A 28 -2.65 -32.54 -0.85
N LYS A 29 -2.43 -33.68 -0.19
CA LYS A 29 -1.25 -34.52 -0.45
C LYS A 29 -1.24 -35.06 -1.88
N LYS A 30 -2.38 -35.51 -2.37
CA LYS A 30 -2.53 -36.01 -3.76
C LYS A 30 -2.26 -34.89 -4.77
N GLY A 31 -2.84 -33.69 -4.53
CA GLY A 31 -2.64 -32.53 -5.38
C GLY A 31 -1.17 -32.10 -5.43
N PHE A 32 -0.52 -32.08 -4.27
CA PHE A 32 0.90 -31.74 -4.17
C PHE A 32 1.75 -32.70 -5.03
N ASN A 33 1.56 -33.99 -4.88
CA ASN A 33 2.31 -35.00 -5.65
C ASN A 33 1.99 -34.89 -7.15
N ARG A 34 0.74 -34.65 -7.51
CA ARG A 34 0.30 -34.50 -8.90
C ARG A 34 0.98 -33.29 -9.56
N HIS A 35 1.00 -32.13 -8.88
CA HIS A 35 1.63 -30.94 -9.43
C HIS A 35 3.15 -31.08 -9.50
N LEU A 36 3.78 -31.68 -8.48
CA LEU A 36 5.21 -31.94 -8.52
C LEU A 36 5.59 -32.73 -9.76
N HIS A 37 4.82 -33.79 -10.07
CA HIS A 37 5.07 -34.68 -11.19
C HIS A 37 4.66 -34.06 -12.52
N PHE A 38 3.41 -33.67 -12.68
CA PHE A 38 2.85 -33.25 -13.97
C PHE A 38 3.07 -31.76 -14.29
N THR A 39 3.08 -30.92 -13.33
CA THR A 39 3.25 -29.45 -13.54
C THR A 39 4.73 -29.08 -13.56
N LEU A 40 5.51 -29.62 -12.61
CA LEU A 40 6.91 -29.23 -12.43
C LEU A 40 7.89 -30.22 -13.05
N VAL A 41 7.40 -31.40 -13.49
CA VAL A 41 8.19 -32.47 -14.11
C VAL A 41 9.36 -32.88 -13.21
N LYS A 42 9.06 -33.11 -11.92
CA LYS A 42 10.04 -33.51 -10.90
C LYS A 42 9.53 -34.71 -10.10
N ASP A 43 10.45 -35.42 -9.47
CA ASP A 43 10.14 -36.42 -8.45
C ASP A 43 10.85 -36.05 -7.15
N ARG A 44 10.59 -36.78 -6.06
CA ARG A 44 11.15 -36.52 -4.74
C ARG A 44 12.68 -36.64 -4.66
N ASN A 45 13.29 -37.29 -5.64
CA ASN A 45 14.75 -37.49 -5.67
C ASN A 45 15.51 -36.26 -6.19
N VAL A 46 14.88 -35.44 -7.06
CA VAL A 46 15.53 -34.31 -7.73
C VAL A 46 14.86 -32.97 -7.42
N ALA A 47 13.71 -32.99 -6.74
CA ALA A 47 13.00 -31.74 -6.41
C ALA A 47 13.77 -30.90 -5.43
N THR A 48 13.76 -29.59 -5.67
CA THR A 48 14.32 -28.57 -4.79
C THR A 48 13.25 -28.01 -3.86
N THR A 49 13.63 -27.24 -2.86
CA THR A 49 12.68 -26.53 -1.99
C THR A 49 11.77 -25.61 -2.81
N ARG A 50 12.30 -24.98 -3.86
CA ARG A 50 11.50 -24.14 -4.78
C ARG A 50 10.45 -24.97 -5.52
N ASP A 51 10.79 -26.16 -5.95
CA ASP A 51 9.82 -27.08 -6.58
C ASP A 51 8.69 -27.43 -5.63
N TYR A 52 9.00 -27.68 -4.36
CA TYR A 52 7.99 -27.95 -3.34
C TYR A 52 7.09 -26.75 -3.08
N TYR A 53 7.66 -25.53 -3.05
CA TYR A 53 6.85 -24.31 -2.97
C TYR A 53 5.87 -24.22 -4.15
N PHE A 54 6.33 -24.39 -5.39
CA PHE A 54 5.46 -24.32 -6.56
C PHE A 54 4.40 -25.42 -6.57
N ALA A 55 4.74 -26.62 -6.12
CA ALA A 55 3.78 -27.71 -6.00
C ALA A 55 2.66 -27.36 -5.01
N LEU A 56 3.02 -26.79 -3.85
CA LEU A 56 2.04 -26.33 -2.87
C LEU A 56 1.20 -25.16 -3.39
N ALA A 57 1.84 -24.18 -4.03
CA ALA A 57 1.16 -23.02 -4.60
C ALA A 57 0.11 -23.43 -5.64
N HIS A 58 0.47 -24.34 -6.55
CA HIS A 58 -0.48 -24.86 -7.56
C HIS A 58 -1.61 -25.65 -6.92
N THR A 59 -1.34 -26.39 -5.87
CA THR A 59 -2.35 -27.17 -5.15
C THR A 59 -3.37 -26.23 -4.46
N VAL A 60 -2.88 -25.19 -3.80
CA VAL A 60 -3.75 -24.18 -3.15
C VAL A 60 -4.55 -23.42 -4.22
N ARG A 61 -3.90 -23.07 -5.33
CA ARG A 61 -4.52 -22.40 -6.46
C ARG A 61 -5.71 -23.21 -7.03
N ASP A 62 -5.63 -24.52 -7.06
CA ASP A 62 -6.73 -25.39 -7.51
C ASP A 62 -8.02 -25.10 -6.73
N HIS A 63 -7.93 -24.88 -5.43
CA HIS A 63 -9.07 -24.55 -4.56
C HIS A 63 -9.61 -23.14 -4.77
N LEU A 64 -8.82 -22.27 -5.37
CA LEU A 64 -9.15 -20.89 -5.65
C LEU A 64 -9.92 -20.74 -6.97
N VAL A 65 -9.50 -21.46 -8.00
CA VAL A 65 -9.96 -21.30 -9.39
C VAL A 65 -11.47 -21.52 -9.54
N GLY A 66 -12.01 -22.56 -8.90
CA GLY A 66 -13.45 -22.85 -8.98
C GLY A 66 -14.30 -21.69 -8.44
N ARG A 67 -13.89 -21.12 -7.30
CA ARG A 67 -14.54 -19.96 -6.70
C ARG A 67 -14.37 -18.70 -7.55
N TRP A 68 -13.22 -18.55 -8.15
CA TRP A 68 -12.91 -17.41 -9.03
C TRP A 68 -13.84 -17.39 -10.26
N ILE A 69 -13.95 -18.53 -10.93
CA ILE A 69 -14.85 -18.69 -12.08
C ILE A 69 -16.29 -18.42 -11.65
N ARG A 70 -16.73 -19.02 -10.54
CA ARG A 70 -18.11 -18.88 -10.05
C ARG A 70 -18.44 -17.43 -9.68
N THR A 71 -17.51 -16.71 -9.09
CA THR A 71 -17.67 -15.30 -8.75
C THR A 71 -17.91 -14.47 -10.01
N GLN A 72 -17.08 -14.66 -11.05
CA GLN A 72 -17.23 -13.91 -12.30
C GLN A 72 -18.55 -14.24 -13.01
N GLN A 73 -18.93 -15.52 -13.02
CA GLN A 73 -20.25 -15.94 -13.55
C GLN A 73 -21.39 -15.25 -12.83
N TYR A 74 -21.32 -15.19 -11.51
CA TYR A 74 -22.34 -14.55 -10.68
C TYR A 74 -22.47 -13.06 -11.03
N TYR A 75 -21.35 -12.39 -11.30
CA TYR A 75 -21.37 -10.99 -11.71
C TYR A 75 -21.99 -10.79 -13.10
N TYR A 76 -21.82 -11.73 -14.04
CA TYR A 76 -22.53 -11.67 -15.31
C TYR A 76 -24.05 -11.90 -15.14
N GLU A 77 -24.42 -12.82 -14.26
CA GLU A 77 -25.85 -13.16 -14.02
C GLU A 77 -26.59 -12.04 -13.31
N LYS A 78 -26.00 -11.44 -12.30
CA LYS A 78 -26.65 -10.45 -11.43
C LYS A 78 -26.44 -9.01 -11.87
N ASP A 79 -25.42 -8.77 -12.66
CA ASP A 79 -25.04 -7.45 -13.16
C ASP A 79 -25.04 -6.36 -12.06
N PRO A 80 -24.29 -6.53 -10.97
CA PRO A 80 -24.22 -5.55 -9.90
C PRO A 80 -23.45 -4.33 -10.35
N LYS A 81 -23.56 -3.22 -9.62
CA LYS A 81 -22.66 -2.08 -9.77
C LYS A 81 -21.25 -2.54 -9.46
N ARG A 82 -20.32 -2.25 -10.34
CA ARG A 82 -18.92 -2.62 -10.19
C ARG A 82 -18.08 -1.43 -9.75
N THR A 83 -17.15 -1.69 -8.86
CA THR A 83 -16.22 -0.70 -8.35
C THR A 83 -14.82 -1.01 -8.88
N TYR A 84 -14.18 -0.01 -9.44
CA TYR A 84 -12.85 -0.13 -10.03
C TYR A 84 -11.86 0.74 -9.28
N TYR A 85 -10.84 0.12 -8.73
CA TYR A 85 -9.79 0.80 -7.98
C TYR A 85 -8.57 0.94 -8.90
N LEU A 86 -8.32 2.15 -9.39
CA LEU A 86 -7.22 2.45 -10.29
C LEU A 86 -6.02 2.94 -9.50
N SER A 87 -4.93 2.19 -9.57
CA SER A 87 -3.71 2.52 -8.85
C SER A 87 -2.47 2.15 -9.66
N LEU A 88 -1.46 3.01 -9.64
CA LEU A 88 -0.15 2.71 -10.23
C LEU A 88 0.65 1.74 -9.36
N GLU A 89 0.18 1.47 -8.12
CA GLU A 89 0.88 0.61 -7.17
C GLU A 89 -0.09 -0.32 -6.46
N PHE A 90 0.28 -1.61 -6.43
CA PHE A 90 -0.36 -2.63 -5.59
C PHE A 90 0.76 -3.41 -4.89
N TYR A 91 1.00 -3.09 -3.63
CA TYR A 91 2.08 -3.70 -2.86
C TYR A 91 1.57 -4.96 -2.15
N MET A 92 1.43 -6.04 -2.92
CA MET A 92 0.73 -7.26 -2.48
C MET A 92 1.54 -8.11 -1.49
N GLY A 93 2.87 -8.13 -1.60
CA GLY A 93 3.68 -9.06 -0.83
C GLY A 93 3.53 -10.50 -1.32
N ARG A 94 3.59 -11.47 -0.40
CA ARG A 94 3.42 -12.90 -0.69
C ARG A 94 1.95 -13.29 -0.72
N THR A 95 1.60 -14.28 -1.51
CA THR A 95 0.22 -14.69 -1.77
C THR A 95 -0.15 -16.05 -1.16
N LEU A 96 0.79 -16.97 -1.05
CA LEU A 96 0.48 -18.36 -0.64
C LEU A 96 -0.24 -18.43 0.71
N GLN A 97 0.36 -17.91 1.76
CA GLN A 97 -0.20 -18.02 3.11
C GLN A 97 -1.52 -17.26 3.23
N ASN A 98 -1.61 -16.06 2.65
CA ASN A 98 -2.85 -15.28 2.65
C ASN A 98 -4.00 -16.06 1.97
N THR A 99 -3.72 -16.72 0.86
CA THR A 99 -4.70 -17.56 0.17
C THR A 99 -5.13 -18.74 1.03
N MET A 100 -4.19 -19.45 1.66
CA MET A 100 -4.51 -20.55 2.57
C MET A 100 -5.39 -20.10 3.73
N ILE A 101 -5.12 -18.93 4.31
CA ILE A 101 -5.91 -18.36 5.40
C ILE A 101 -7.32 -18.02 4.91
N ASN A 102 -7.44 -17.28 3.82
CA ASN A 102 -8.72 -16.79 3.31
C ASN A 102 -9.62 -17.93 2.82
N LEU A 103 -9.05 -19.03 2.34
CA LEU A 103 -9.80 -20.24 1.96
C LEU A 103 -10.07 -21.20 3.14
N GLY A 104 -9.52 -20.92 4.32
CA GLY A 104 -9.67 -21.80 5.48
C GLY A 104 -8.86 -23.10 5.37
N LEU A 105 -7.75 -23.08 4.64
CA LEU A 105 -6.92 -24.26 4.36
C LEU A 105 -5.59 -24.27 5.09
N GLN A 106 -5.25 -23.24 5.86
CA GLN A 106 -3.91 -23.13 6.45
C GLN A 106 -3.56 -24.35 7.31
N ASN A 107 -4.45 -24.76 8.22
CA ASN A 107 -4.18 -25.88 9.12
C ASN A 107 -4.13 -27.23 8.37
N ALA A 108 -5.00 -27.42 7.38
CA ALA A 108 -4.99 -28.63 6.57
C ALA A 108 -3.71 -28.74 5.71
N CYS A 109 -3.26 -27.62 5.15
CA CYS A 109 -2.00 -27.56 4.40
C CYS A 109 -0.79 -27.83 5.30
N ASP A 110 -0.78 -27.26 6.49
CA ASP A 110 0.26 -27.51 7.52
C ASP A 110 0.40 -29.00 7.79
N GLU A 111 -0.71 -29.68 8.04
CA GLU A 111 -0.72 -31.12 8.34
C GLU A 111 -0.31 -31.94 7.11
N ALA A 112 -0.80 -31.60 5.92
CA ALA A 112 -0.46 -32.31 4.70
C ALA A 112 1.05 -32.21 4.39
N ILE A 113 1.63 -31.04 4.51
CA ILE A 113 3.06 -30.80 4.25
C ILE A 113 3.91 -31.50 5.32
N TYR A 114 3.47 -31.47 6.59
CA TYR A 114 4.12 -32.22 7.66
C TYR A 114 4.15 -33.72 7.37
N GLN A 115 3.02 -34.30 6.94
CA GLN A 115 2.92 -35.72 6.58
C GLN A 115 3.81 -36.08 5.38
N LEU A 116 4.11 -35.14 4.53
CA LEU A 116 5.04 -35.32 3.40
C LEU A 116 6.52 -35.16 3.83
N GLY A 117 6.77 -34.88 5.12
CA GLY A 117 8.12 -34.74 5.65
C GLY A 117 8.77 -33.39 5.35
N LEU A 118 7.98 -32.36 5.10
CA LEU A 118 8.44 -31.02 4.74
C LEU A 118 7.96 -29.98 5.79
N ASP A 119 8.66 -28.84 5.84
CA ASP A 119 8.32 -27.72 6.70
C ASP A 119 7.65 -26.63 5.86
N ILE A 120 6.38 -26.34 6.14
CA ILE A 120 5.61 -25.35 5.37
C ILE A 120 6.20 -23.93 5.49
N GLU A 121 6.77 -23.57 6.63
CA GLU A 121 7.40 -22.25 6.80
C GLU A 121 8.61 -22.09 5.87
N GLU A 122 9.39 -23.16 5.68
CA GLU A 122 10.51 -23.17 4.73
C GLU A 122 10.02 -22.98 3.29
N LEU A 123 8.90 -23.60 2.92
CA LEU A 123 8.30 -23.43 1.59
C LEU A 123 7.77 -22.00 1.41
N GLU A 124 7.11 -21.45 2.42
CA GLU A 124 6.58 -20.09 2.37
C GLU A 124 7.69 -19.04 2.17
N GLU A 125 8.88 -19.28 2.74
CA GLU A 125 10.03 -18.36 2.60
C GLU A 125 10.61 -18.29 1.18
N VAL A 126 10.32 -19.29 0.34
CA VAL A 126 10.79 -19.30 -1.06
C VAL A 126 10.05 -18.26 -1.91
N GLU A 127 8.80 -17.94 -1.58
CA GLU A 127 7.98 -17.00 -2.36
C GLU A 127 8.57 -15.59 -2.38
N GLU A 128 8.72 -15.03 -3.59
CA GLU A 128 9.10 -13.64 -3.80
C GLU A 128 7.93 -12.72 -3.47
N ASP A 129 8.22 -11.56 -2.83
CA ASP A 129 7.20 -10.51 -2.71
C ASP A 129 6.81 -9.99 -4.09
N ALA A 130 5.54 -9.75 -4.31
CA ALA A 130 5.07 -8.90 -5.40
C ALA A 130 5.21 -7.45 -4.93
N GLY A 131 6.39 -6.88 -5.15
CA GLY A 131 6.78 -5.56 -4.65
C GLY A 131 6.41 -4.42 -5.58
N LEU A 132 5.16 -4.39 -6.03
CA LEU A 132 4.69 -3.41 -7.02
C LEU A 132 4.19 -2.12 -6.37
N GLY A 133 4.91 -1.65 -5.37
CA GLY A 133 4.60 -0.42 -4.65
C GLY A 133 5.79 0.11 -3.87
N ASN A 134 5.72 1.36 -3.46
CA ASN A 134 6.77 2.06 -2.71
C ASN A 134 6.59 2.00 -1.20
N GLY A 135 5.35 2.05 -0.73
CA GLY A 135 5.07 2.14 0.69
C GLY A 135 3.57 2.14 1.00
N GLY A 136 3.12 3.16 1.74
CA GLY A 136 1.75 3.23 2.28
C GLY A 136 0.64 3.22 1.24
N LEU A 137 0.78 3.99 0.17
CA LEU A 137 -0.23 4.08 -0.90
C LEU A 137 -0.42 2.72 -1.60
N GLY A 138 0.67 2.07 -1.94
CA GLY A 138 0.62 0.77 -2.61
C GLY A 138 0.09 -0.34 -1.70
N ARG A 139 0.46 -0.34 -0.42
CA ARG A 139 -0.04 -1.36 0.51
C ARG A 139 -1.51 -1.11 0.87
N LEU A 140 -1.93 0.15 0.93
CA LEU A 140 -3.34 0.48 1.14
C LEU A 140 -4.21 -0.13 0.03
N ALA A 141 -3.80 0.01 -1.22
CA ALA A 141 -4.49 -0.60 -2.36
C ALA A 141 -4.63 -2.12 -2.17
N ALA A 142 -3.56 -2.78 -1.72
CA ALA A 142 -3.57 -4.21 -1.46
C ALA A 142 -4.55 -4.59 -0.31
N CYS A 143 -4.55 -3.85 0.79
CA CYS A 143 -5.50 -4.06 1.89
C CYS A 143 -6.94 -3.84 1.44
N PHE A 144 -7.18 -2.85 0.59
CA PHE A 144 -8.51 -2.56 0.07
C PHE A 144 -9.04 -3.69 -0.82
N LEU A 145 -8.19 -4.31 -1.63
CA LEU A 145 -8.62 -5.47 -2.42
C LEU A 145 -9.06 -6.63 -1.53
N ASP A 146 -8.32 -6.92 -0.48
CA ASP A 146 -8.68 -7.95 0.51
C ASP A 146 -10.03 -7.65 1.17
N SER A 147 -10.22 -6.41 1.60
CA SER A 147 -11.46 -5.99 2.26
C SER A 147 -12.66 -5.97 1.31
N MET A 148 -12.50 -5.51 0.08
CA MET A 148 -13.57 -5.52 -0.90
C MET A 148 -14.04 -6.94 -1.22
N ALA A 149 -13.12 -7.88 -1.33
CA ALA A 149 -13.45 -9.30 -1.53
C ALA A 149 -14.13 -9.90 -0.29
N THR A 150 -13.64 -9.58 0.89
CA THR A 150 -14.24 -10.07 2.15
C THR A 150 -15.66 -9.55 2.34
N LEU A 151 -15.92 -8.32 1.91
CA LEU A 151 -17.25 -7.69 2.01
C LEU A 151 -18.19 -8.06 0.85
N GLY A 152 -17.74 -8.87 -0.10
CA GLY A 152 -18.57 -9.33 -1.20
C GLY A 152 -18.89 -8.27 -2.25
N LEU A 153 -18.06 -7.24 -2.40
CA LEU A 153 -18.24 -6.23 -3.44
C LEU A 153 -17.74 -6.75 -4.79
N ALA A 154 -18.43 -6.40 -5.87
CA ALA A 154 -17.98 -6.64 -7.24
C ALA A 154 -16.89 -5.62 -7.59
N ALA A 155 -15.67 -5.89 -7.15
CA ALA A 155 -14.56 -4.96 -7.20
C ALA A 155 -13.40 -5.50 -8.05
N TYR A 156 -12.71 -4.57 -8.71
CA TYR A 156 -11.58 -4.87 -9.60
C TYR A 156 -10.45 -3.90 -9.28
N GLY A 157 -9.23 -4.44 -9.11
CA GLY A 157 -8.02 -3.62 -9.10
C GLY A 157 -7.44 -3.54 -10.50
N TYR A 158 -7.08 -2.34 -10.94
CA TYR A 158 -6.39 -2.13 -12.21
C TYR A 158 -5.05 -1.43 -11.98
N GLY A 159 -3.99 -2.02 -12.50
CA GLY A 159 -2.64 -1.46 -12.37
C GLY A 159 -1.71 -1.91 -13.48
N ILE A 160 -0.43 -1.74 -13.26
CA ILE A 160 0.63 -2.14 -14.19
C ILE A 160 1.37 -3.35 -13.60
N ARG A 161 1.60 -4.35 -14.44
CA ARG A 161 2.47 -5.49 -14.13
C ARG A 161 3.91 -5.06 -14.45
N TYR A 162 4.55 -4.45 -13.45
CA TYR A 162 5.96 -4.09 -13.60
C TYR A 162 6.82 -5.36 -13.68
N GLU A 163 7.74 -5.40 -14.62
CA GLU A 163 8.71 -6.50 -14.71
C GLU A 163 9.66 -6.47 -13.52
N TYR A 164 9.98 -5.26 -13.04
CA TYR A 164 10.79 -5.04 -11.82
C TYR A 164 10.00 -4.13 -10.88
N GLY A 165 9.74 -4.61 -9.67
CA GLY A 165 9.10 -3.82 -8.63
C GLY A 165 10.08 -2.86 -7.94
N ILE A 166 9.77 -2.52 -6.67
CA ILE A 166 10.70 -1.70 -5.89
C ILE A 166 12.02 -2.44 -5.74
N PHE A 167 13.13 -1.73 -5.93
CA PHE A 167 14.47 -2.32 -5.90
C PHE A 167 14.73 -3.07 -4.58
N ASN A 168 15.60 -4.08 -4.64
CA ASN A 168 16.14 -4.71 -3.45
C ASN A 168 17.26 -3.82 -2.89
N GLN A 169 17.21 -3.56 -1.59
CA GLN A 169 18.18 -2.75 -0.91
C GLN A 169 19.29 -3.62 -0.33
N LYS A 170 20.53 -3.25 -0.61
CA LYS A 170 21.74 -3.77 0.04
C LYS A 170 22.40 -2.63 0.79
N ILE A 171 23.05 -2.95 1.91
CA ILE A 171 23.87 -1.98 2.63
C ILE A 171 25.34 -2.41 2.46
N ARG A 172 26.14 -1.54 1.84
CA ARG A 172 27.57 -1.77 1.62
C ARG A 172 28.38 -0.57 2.11
N ASP A 173 29.30 -0.81 3.01
CA ASP A 173 30.11 0.25 3.65
C ASP A 173 29.22 1.34 4.29
N GLY A 174 28.06 0.94 4.78
CA GLY A 174 27.09 1.82 5.43
C GLY A 174 26.16 2.55 4.47
N TRP A 175 26.29 2.36 3.16
CA TRP A 175 25.47 3.05 2.15
C TRP A 175 24.44 2.12 1.53
N GLN A 176 23.28 2.68 1.18
CA GLN A 176 22.30 1.97 0.36
C GLN A 176 22.83 1.75 -1.05
N VAL A 177 22.70 0.50 -1.52
CA VAL A 177 22.95 0.13 -2.92
C VAL A 177 21.69 -0.54 -3.44
N GLU A 178 21.24 -0.16 -4.64
CA GLU A 178 20.04 -0.71 -5.28
C GLU A 178 20.40 -1.88 -6.20
N GLU A 179 19.59 -2.94 -6.13
CA GLU A 179 19.64 -4.07 -7.07
C GLU A 179 18.26 -4.27 -7.68
N ALA A 180 18.23 -4.70 -8.94
CA ALA A 180 16.96 -4.94 -9.64
C ALA A 180 16.15 -6.05 -8.95
N ASP A 181 14.87 -5.79 -8.73
CA ASP A 181 13.93 -6.78 -8.19
C ASP A 181 13.36 -7.64 -9.32
N ASP A 182 14.08 -8.68 -9.70
CA ASP A 182 13.69 -9.62 -10.74
C ASP A 182 12.71 -10.67 -10.19
N TRP A 183 11.54 -10.21 -9.76
CA TRP A 183 10.56 -11.02 -9.04
C TRP A 183 9.88 -12.10 -9.91
N LEU A 184 9.92 -11.97 -11.24
CA LEU A 184 9.31 -12.89 -12.19
C LEU A 184 10.28 -13.95 -12.75
N ARG A 185 11.55 -13.96 -12.31
CA ARG A 185 12.57 -14.84 -12.89
C ARG A 185 12.23 -16.34 -12.82
N HIS A 186 11.49 -16.77 -11.80
CA HIS A 186 11.05 -18.16 -11.64
C HIS A 186 9.57 -18.35 -12.01
N GLY A 187 8.93 -17.33 -12.59
CA GLY A 187 7.50 -17.34 -12.89
C GLY A 187 6.64 -16.95 -11.69
N ASN A 188 5.38 -16.65 -11.97
CA ASN A 188 4.38 -16.29 -10.96
C ASN A 188 3.18 -17.24 -11.09
N PRO A 189 2.99 -18.18 -10.15
CA PRO A 189 1.90 -19.15 -10.25
C PRO A 189 0.51 -18.52 -10.03
N TRP A 190 0.45 -17.30 -9.48
CA TRP A 190 -0.80 -16.65 -9.11
C TRP A 190 -1.43 -15.85 -10.23
N GLU A 191 -0.70 -15.55 -11.30
CA GLU A 191 -1.22 -14.80 -12.44
C GLU A 191 -1.65 -15.69 -13.58
N LYS A 192 -2.70 -15.26 -14.29
CA LYS A 192 -3.13 -15.88 -15.54
C LYS A 192 -3.09 -14.85 -16.65
N ALA A 193 -2.26 -15.03 -17.64
CA ALA A 193 -2.23 -14.19 -18.84
C ALA A 193 -3.55 -14.31 -19.59
N ARG A 194 -4.05 -13.20 -20.10
CA ARG A 194 -5.28 -13.14 -20.89
C ARG A 194 -5.04 -12.43 -22.22
N PRO A 195 -4.25 -13.05 -23.12
CA PRO A 195 -3.93 -12.42 -24.40
C PRO A 195 -5.16 -12.15 -25.28
N GLU A 196 -6.24 -12.89 -25.09
CA GLU A 196 -7.53 -12.66 -25.78
C GLU A 196 -8.17 -11.33 -25.47
N PHE A 197 -7.76 -10.66 -24.37
CA PHE A 197 -8.25 -9.33 -23.96
C PHE A 197 -7.19 -8.24 -24.14
N MET A 198 -6.22 -8.45 -25.00
CA MET A 198 -5.20 -7.45 -25.32
C MET A 198 -5.84 -6.23 -25.99
N LEU A 199 -5.46 -5.02 -25.55
CA LEU A 199 -6.06 -3.76 -25.99
C LEU A 199 -5.01 -2.77 -26.51
N PRO A 200 -5.34 -1.95 -27.52
CA PRO A 200 -4.41 -0.94 -28.01
C PRO A 200 -4.44 0.33 -27.16
N VAL A 201 -3.27 0.94 -27.00
CA VAL A 201 -3.10 2.25 -26.34
C VAL A 201 -2.30 3.15 -27.29
N HIS A 202 -2.77 4.37 -27.49
CA HIS A 202 -2.21 5.31 -28.44
C HIS A 202 -1.40 6.41 -27.75
N PHE A 203 -0.30 6.83 -28.40
CA PHE A 203 0.56 7.91 -27.94
C PHE A 203 0.94 8.79 -29.13
N TYR A 204 1.28 10.04 -28.86
CA TYR A 204 1.75 11.01 -29.86
C TYR A 204 0.66 11.34 -30.90
N GLY A 205 1.00 11.42 -32.16
CA GLY A 205 0.05 11.77 -33.21
C GLY A 205 -0.36 13.22 -33.21
N ARG A 206 -1.50 13.50 -33.86
CA ARG A 206 -2.06 14.84 -34.00
C ARG A 206 -3.58 14.78 -34.03
N VAL A 207 -4.24 15.92 -33.87
CA VAL A 207 -5.70 16.02 -33.87
C VAL A 207 -6.19 16.62 -35.17
N GLU A 208 -7.18 15.96 -35.78
CA GLU A 208 -7.89 16.49 -36.96
C GLU A 208 -9.33 16.85 -36.60
N HIS A 209 -9.76 18.04 -37.02
CA HIS A 209 -11.11 18.53 -36.88
C HIS A 209 -11.82 18.52 -38.27
N SER A 210 -12.97 17.85 -38.33
CA SER A 210 -13.77 17.77 -39.54
C SER A 210 -15.26 17.85 -39.23
N ASN A 211 -16.10 17.93 -40.27
CA ASN A 211 -17.55 17.89 -40.11
C ASN A 211 -18.05 16.56 -39.47
N ALA A 212 -17.25 15.51 -39.57
CA ALA A 212 -17.53 14.20 -38.96
C ALA A 212 -17.13 14.12 -37.48
N GLY A 213 -16.57 15.20 -36.93
CA GLY A 213 -16.10 15.28 -35.55
C GLY A 213 -14.58 15.36 -35.42
N VAL A 214 -14.09 15.07 -34.20
CA VAL A 214 -12.67 15.16 -33.89
C VAL A 214 -12.05 13.76 -33.95
N LYS A 215 -10.87 13.67 -34.60
CA LYS A 215 -10.10 12.41 -34.67
C LYS A 215 -8.67 12.61 -34.20
N TRP A 216 -8.19 11.65 -33.39
CA TRP A 216 -6.78 11.56 -33.01
C TRP A 216 -6.10 10.58 -33.99
N VAL A 217 -5.16 11.06 -34.78
CA VAL A 217 -4.58 10.34 -35.93
C VAL A 217 -3.06 10.31 -35.89
N ASP A 218 -2.45 9.38 -36.66
CA ASP A 218 -1.00 9.20 -36.77
C ASP A 218 -0.32 8.88 -35.45
N THR A 219 -1.02 8.16 -34.60
CA THR A 219 -0.52 7.74 -33.28
C THR A 219 0.44 6.56 -33.37
N GLN A 220 1.23 6.41 -32.32
CA GLN A 220 2.03 5.20 -32.09
C GLN A 220 1.22 4.29 -31.16
N VAL A 221 1.09 3.02 -31.54
CA VAL A 221 0.29 2.06 -30.80
C VAL A 221 1.19 1.15 -29.95
N VAL A 222 0.81 0.97 -28.70
CA VAL A 222 1.37 -0.01 -27.77
C VAL A 222 0.22 -0.91 -27.33
N LEU A 223 0.43 -2.22 -27.29
CA LEU A 223 -0.59 -3.16 -26.83
C LEU A 223 -0.49 -3.36 -25.31
N ALA A 224 -1.65 -3.38 -24.65
CA ALA A 224 -1.75 -3.69 -23.24
C ALA A 224 -2.24 -5.13 -23.08
N MET A 225 -1.37 -5.98 -22.55
CA MET A 225 -1.64 -7.39 -22.28
C MET A 225 -2.09 -7.55 -20.85
N PRO A 226 -3.32 -8.02 -20.53
CA PRO A 226 -3.76 -8.18 -19.16
C PRO A 226 -3.28 -9.49 -18.55
N PHE A 227 -2.90 -9.41 -17.27
CA PHE A 227 -2.60 -10.57 -16.43
C PHE A 227 -3.50 -10.49 -15.21
N ASP A 228 -4.30 -11.54 -14.98
CA ASP A 228 -5.27 -11.57 -13.89
C ASP A 228 -4.73 -12.33 -12.69
N THR A 229 -4.88 -11.72 -11.51
CA THR A 229 -4.52 -12.32 -10.22
C THR A 229 -5.77 -12.42 -9.36
N PRO A 230 -6.06 -13.57 -8.76
CA PRO A 230 -7.22 -13.74 -7.91
C PRO A 230 -7.05 -13.06 -6.56
N VAL A 231 -8.16 -12.50 -6.05
CA VAL A 231 -8.22 -11.83 -4.74
C VAL A 231 -9.32 -12.50 -3.92
N PRO A 232 -8.99 -13.50 -3.09
CA PRO A 232 -9.99 -14.21 -2.29
C PRO A 232 -10.42 -13.39 -1.07
N GLY A 233 -11.72 -13.41 -0.79
CA GLY A 233 -12.24 -12.90 0.47
C GLY A 233 -12.03 -13.90 1.59
N TYR A 234 -12.10 -13.42 2.85
CA TYR A 234 -11.89 -14.27 4.01
C TYR A 234 -13.12 -15.15 4.27
N MET A 235 -12.92 -16.47 4.21
CA MET A 235 -13.95 -17.49 4.56
C MET A 235 -15.30 -17.24 3.90
N ASN A 236 -15.28 -16.75 2.69
CA ASN A 236 -16.45 -16.65 1.82
C ASN A 236 -16.10 -17.25 0.45
N ASN A 237 -17.03 -17.21 -0.49
CA ASN A 237 -16.81 -17.80 -1.82
C ASN A 237 -16.44 -16.74 -2.87
N THR A 238 -16.22 -15.50 -2.43
CA THR A 238 -15.87 -14.39 -3.33
C THR A 238 -14.40 -14.48 -3.69
N VAL A 239 -14.10 -14.43 -4.98
CA VAL A 239 -12.74 -14.28 -5.51
C VAL A 239 -12.80 -13.22 -6.59
N ASN A 240 -12.37 -12.02 -6.25
CA ASN A 240 -12.29 -10.89 -7.17
C ASN A 240 -11.01 -10.94 -8.01
N THR A 241 -10.87 -10.01 -8.93
CA THR A 241 -9.75 -9.96 -9.87
C THR A 241 -8.94 -8.67 -9.70
N MET A 242 -7.61 -8.80 -9.66
CA MET A 242 -6.69 -7.71 -9.89
C MET A 242 -6.13 -7.90 -11.32
N ARG A 243 -6.37 -6.92 -12.20
CA ARG A 243 -5.89 -6.96 -13.58
C ARG A 243 -4.74 -6.00 -13.77
N LEU A 244 -3.56 -6.55 -14.07
CA LEU A 244 -2.35 -5.78 -14.29
C LEU A 244 -1.96 -5.85 -15.77
N TRP A 245 -1.69 -4.67 -16.34
CA TRP A 245 -1.36 -4.54 -17.76
C TRP A 245 0.15 -4.59 -18.00
N SER A 246 0.57 -5.32 -19.03
CA SER A 246 1.94 -5.40 -19.50
C SER A 246 2.02 -4.80 -20.92
N ALA A 247 3.00 -3.96 -21.18
CA ALA A 247 3.17 -3.33 -22.49
C ALA A 247 3.82 -4.30 -23.48
N ARG A 248 3.23 -4.40 -24.66
CA ARG A 248 3.72 -5.23 -25.78
C ARG A 248 3.77 -4.40 -27.05
N ALA A 249 4.83 -4.56 -27.84
CA ALA A 249 4.89 -3.95 -29.16
C ALA A 249 3.96 -4.71 -30.11
N PRO A 250 3.24 -4.02 -31.00
CA PRO A 250 2.51 -4.69 -32.09
C PRO A 250 3.46 -5.47 -32.96
N ASN A 251 2.98 -6.53 -33.63
CA ASN A 251 3.84 -7.41 -34.45
C ASN A 251 4.42 -6.69 -35.68
N ASP A 252 3.76 -5.60 -36.16
CA ASP A 252 4.22 -4.76 -37.25
C ASP A 252 5.04 -3.56 -36.80
N PHE A 253 5.43 -3.50 -35.51
CA PHE A 253 6.20 -2.39 -34.96
C PHE A 253 7.52 -2.20 -35.71
N ASN A 254 7.73 -0.99 -36.31
CA ASN A 254 8.92 -0.62 -37.09
C ASN A 254 9.22 -1.50 -38.30
N LEU A 255 8.31 -2.41 -38.71
CA LEU A 255 8.54 -3.31 -39.83
C LEU A 255 8.06 -2.79 -41.21
N ARG A 256 7.32 -1.68 -41.27
CA ARG A 256 6.71 -1.19 -42.51
C ARG A 256 7.69 -0.53 -43.49
N ASP A 257 8.77 0.10 -43.01
CA ASP A 257 9.66 0.95 -43.75
C ASP A 257 11.14 0.56 -43.65
N PHE A 258 11.46 -0.74 -43.58
CA PHE A 258 12.85 -1.16 -43.45
C PHE A 258 13.29 -2.10 -44.57
N ASN A 259 14.59 -2.07 -44.89
CA ASN A 259 15.28 -3.00 -45.77
C ASN A 259 15.62 -4.29 -45.01
N VAL A 260 15.82 -5.38 -45.72
CA VAL A 260 16.11 -6.72 -45.18
C VAL A 260 17.27 -6.70 -44.16
N GLY A 261 18.26 -5.80 -44.26
CA GLY A 261 19.36 -5.66 -43.32
C GLY A 261 18.98 -5.09 -41.97
N ASP A 262 17.84 -4.36 -41.86
CA ASP A 262 17.38 -3.71 -40.64
C ASP A 262 16.41 -4.55 -39.78
N TYR A 263 16.12 -5.77 -40.21
CA TYR A 263 15.16 -6.64 -39.54
C TYR A 263 15.52 -6.89 -38.08
N ILE A 264 16.77 -7.20 -37.79
CA ILE A 264 17.24 -7.46 -36.41
C ILE A 264 17.04 -6.21 -35.56
N GLN A 265 17.47 -5.03 -36.06
CA GLN A 265 17.30 -3.78 -35.33
C GLN A 265 15.83 -3.45 -35.08
N ALA A 266 14.97 -3.66 -36.08
CA ALA A 266 13.53 -3.45 -35.95
C ALA A 266 12.92 -4.33 -34.84
N VAL A 267 13.36 -5.58 -34.76
CA VAL A 267 12.92 -6.50 -33.70
C VAL A 267 13.46 -6.05 -32.32
N LEU A 268 14.71 -5.63 -32.26
CA LEU A 268 15.32 -5.13 -31.01
C LEU A 268 14.63 -3.86 -30.50
N ASP A 269 14.20 -2.99 -31.42
CA ASP A 269 13.53 -1.73 -31.08
C ASP A 269 12.14 -1.92 -30.47
N ARG A 270 11.58 -3.15 -30.51
CA ARG A 270 10.33 -3.47 -29.80
C ARG A 270 10.43 -3.16 -28.31
N ASN A 271 11.62 -3.25 -27.73
CA ASN A 271 11.86 -2.89 -26.33
C ASN A 271 11.45 -1.45 -26.00
N LEU A 272 11.50 -0.54 -26.97
CA LEU A 272 11.12 0.88 -26.77
C LEU A 272 9.65 0.99 -26.33
N ALA A 273 8.75 0.20 -26.92
CA ALA A 273 7.35 0.14 -26.54
C ALA A 273 7.17 -0.61 -25.22
N GLU A 274 7.88 -1.73 -25.05
CA GLU A 274 7.73 -2.62 -23.90
C GLU A 274 8.32 -2.05 -22.62
N ASN A 275 9.17 -1.04 -22.70
CA ASN A 275 9.75 -0.35 -21.55
C ASN A 275 8.71 0.35 -20.67
N ILE A 276 7.51 0.61 -21.18
CA ILE A 276 6.45 1.30 -20.42
C ILE A 276 6.13 0.56 -19.11
N SER A 277 6.08 -0.77 -19.14
CA SER A 277 5.79 -1.58 -17.95
C SER A 277 7.03 -2.21 -17.33
N ARG A 278 8.22 -1.69 -17.62
CA ARG A 278 9.48 -2.32 -17.21
C ARG A 278 9.74 -2.24 -15.72
N VAL A 279 9.62 -1.05 -15.14
CA VAL A 279 10.05 -0.79 -13.78
C VAL A 279 9.18 0.24 -13.08
N LEU A 280 8.91 -0.03 -11.81
CA LEU A 280 8.24 0.92 -10.90
C LEU A 280 9.18 2.10 -10.61
N TYR A 281 8.67 3.33 -10.75
CA TYR A 281 9.40 4.51 -10.26
C TYR A 281 9.52 4.44 -8.74
N PRO A 282 10.74 4.50 -8.20
CA PRO A 282 11.00 4.22 -6.80
C PRO A 282 10.87 5.44 -5.88
N ASN A 283 10.00 6.38 -6.23
CA ASN A 283 9.77 7.60 -5.46
C ASN A 283 8.56 7.46 -4.55
N ASP A 284 8.70 7.88 -3.29
CA ASP A 284 7.63 7.95 -2.33
C ASP A 284 7.43 9.40 -1.91
N ASN A 285 6.21 9.94 -2.05
CA ASN A 285 5.90 11.34 -1.75
C ASN A 285 6.80 12.35 -2.49
N PHE A 286 7.11 12.05 -3.75
CA PHE A 286 7.91 12.94 -4.60
C PHE A 286 7.51 12.79 -6.06
N PHE A 287 7.26 13.94 -6.73
CA PHE A 287 6.93 13.97 -8.15
C PHE A 287 8.19 14.09 -9.01
N GLU A 288 8.41 13.14 -9.90
CA GLU A 288 9.47 13.17 -10.90
C GLU A 288 8.82 13.22 -12.29
N GLY A 289 8.89 14.37 -12.95
CA GLY A 289 8.18 14.66 -14.19
C GLY A 289 8.81 14.04 -15.42
N LYS A 290 8.94 12.74 -15.48
CA LYS A 290 9.53 12.02 -16.62
C LYS A 290 8.45 11.55 -17.60
N GLU A 291 8.76 11.64 -18.90
CA GLU A 291 7.86 11.18 -19.98
C GLU A 291 7.45 9.72 -19.80
N LEU A 292 8.39 8.85 -19.42
CA LEU A 292 8.09 7.43 -19.19
C LEU A 292 7.02 7.26 -18.09
N ARG A 293 7.09 8.04 -17.02
CA ARG A 293 6.09 8.00 -15.96
C ARG A 293 4.70 8.41 -16.48
N LEU A 294 4.64 9.47 -17.29
CA LEU A 294 3.37 9.90 -17.89
C LEU A 294 2.81 8.83 -18.82
N LYS A 295 3.67 8.16 -19.60
CA LYS A 295 3.28 7.01 -20.42
C LYS A 295 2.67 5.89 -19.57
N GLN A 296 3.27 5.57 -18.42
CA GLN A 296 2.73 4.56 -17.51
C GLN A 296 1.35 4.95 -17.00
N GLU A 297 1.17 6.20 -16.61
CA GLU A 297 -0.11 6.70 -16.09
C GLU A 297 -1.22 6.63 -17.14
N TYR A 298 -0.93 7.06 -18.38
CA TYR A 298 -1.89 6.95 -19.47
C TYR A 298 -2.15 5.51 -19.88
N PHE A 299 -1.11 4.70 -19.92
CA PHE A 299 -1.20 3.28 -20.31
C PHE A 299 -2.22 2.52 -19.48
N VAL A 300 -2.13 2.59 -18.16
CA VAL A 300 -3.06 1.90 -17.27
C VAL A 300 -4.49 2.46 -17.40
N VAL A 301 -4.61 3.78 -17.55
CA VAL A 301 -5.91 4.46 -17.67
C VAL A 301 -6.62 4.09 -18.98
N ALA A 302 -5.91 4.18 -20.10
CA ALA A 302 -6.49 3.91 -21.42
C ALA A 302 -6.94 2.45 -21.54
N ALA A 303 -6.09 1.51 -21.11
CA ALA A 303 -6.41 0.08 -21.16
C ALA A 303 -7.58 -0.24 -20.23
N SER A 304 -7.56 0.27 -19.00
CA SER A 304 -8.59 -0.02 -17.99
C SER A 304 -9.96 0.51 -18.39
N LEU A 305 -10.03 1.73 -18.92
CA LEU A 305 -11.31 2.34 -19.34
C LEU A 305 -11.94 1.59 -20.53
N GLN A 306 -11.15 1.17 -21.50
CA GLN A 306 -11.65 0.32 -22.59
C GLN A 306 -12.27 -0.97 -22.04
N ASP A 307 -11.61 -1.59 -21.08
CA ASP A 307 -12.06 -2.85 -20.45
C ASP A 307 -13.33 -2.64 -19.63
N ILE A 308 -13.41 -1.54 -18.90
CA ILE A 308 -14.59 -1.15 -18.10
C ILE A 308 -15.81 -0.93 -19.02
N ILE A 309 -15.62 -0.17 -20.10
CA ILE A 309 -16.70 0.15 -21.05
C ILE A 309 -17.17 -1.11 -21.77
N ARG A 310 -16.25 -1.97 -22.20
CA ARG A 310 -16.58 -3.27 -22.79
C ARG A 310 -17.48 -4.07 -21.84
N ARG A 311 -17.11 -4.17 -20.57
CA ARG A 311 -17.89 -4.90 -19.55
C ARG A 311 -19.25 -4.26 -19.32
N PHE A 312 -19.34 -2.94 -19.32
CA PHE A 312 -20.60 -2.23 -19.20
C PHE A 312 -21.54 -2.52 -20.39
N LYS A 313 -21.01 -2.54 -21.60
CA LYS A 313 -21.79 -2.83 -22.81
C LYS A 313 -22.28 -4.28 -22.87
N ALA A 314 -21.46 -5.23 -22.42
CA ALA A 314 -21.73 -6.67 -22.49
C ALA A 314 -22.36 -7.21 -21.21
N SER A 315 -23.39 -6.53 -20.69
CA SER A 315 -23.80 -6.65 -19.29
C SER A 315 -24.73 -7.82 -18.96
N ARG A 316 -25.26 -8.56 -19.95
CA ARG A 316 -26.21 -9.66 -19.68
C ARG A 316 -25.67 -11.00 -20.11
N PHE A 317 -25.58 -11.92 -19.15
CA PHE A 317 -25.27 -13.34 -19.41
C PHE A 317 -26.34 -13.97 -20.29
N GLY A 318 -25.90 -14.70 -21.33
CA GLY A 318 -26.81 -15.45 -22.24
C GLY A 318 -27.53 -14.61 -23.26
N SER A 319 -27.27 -13.31 -23.33
CA SER A 319 -27.84 -12.42 -24.34
C SER A 319 -26.73 -11.97 -25.31
N ARG A 320 -26.68 -12.60 -26.49
CA ARG A 320 -25.74 -12.21 -27.54
C ARG A 320 -26.10 -10.85 -28.18
N ASP A 321 -27.33 -10.35 -27.95
CA ASP A 321 -27.92 -9.23 -28.71
C ASP A 321 -28.19 -7.97 -27.88
N THR A 322 -27.99 -7.96 -26.55
CA THR A 322 -28.21 -6.75 -25.74
C THR A 322 -26.91 -6.10 -25.33
N ILE A 323 -26.35 -5.35 -26.25
CA ILE A 323 -25.30 -4.40 -25.96
C ILE A 323 -25.95 -3.13 -25.45
N ARG A 324 -25.54 -2.63 -24.28
CA ARG A 324 -25.91 -1.30 -23.84
C ARG A 324 -25.28 -0.28 -24.79
N THR A 325 -26.11 0.51 -25.42
CA THR A 325 -25.67 1.57 -26.34
C THR A 325 -25.80 2.95 -25.74
N ALA A 326 -26.63 3.10 -24.69
CA ALA A 326 -26.84 4.35 -23.99
C ALA A 326 -26.02 4.36 -22.69
N PHE A 327 -25.39 5.52 -22.41
CA PHE A 327 -24.51 5.69 -21.25
C PHE A 327 -25.17 6.41 -20.08
N ASP A 328 -26.48 6.67 -20.14
CA ASP A 328 -27.22 7.37 -19.08
C ASP A 328 -27.11 6.66 -17.73
N THR A 329 -27.06 5.33 -17.73
CA THR A 329 -26.97 4.50 -16.52
C THR A 329 -25.53 4.16 -16.14
N PHE A 330 -24.54 4.68 -16.85
CA PHE A 330 -23.13 4.36 -16.60
C PHE A 330 -22.72 4.60 -15.12
N PRO A 331 -23.03 5.76 -14.51
CA PRO A 331 -22.69 5.99 -13.11
C PRO A 331 -23.44 5.06 -12.13
N ASP A 332 -24.56 4.47 -12.54
CA ASP A 332 -25.30 3.51 -11.73
C ASP A 332 -24.66 2.11 -11.74
N LYS A 333 -23.80 1.86 -12.70
CA LYS A 333 -23.15 0.54 -12.92
C LYS A 333 -21.64 0.58 -12.73
N VAL A 334 -21.03 1.76 -12.67
CA VAL A 334 -19.57 1.95 -12.65
C VAL A 334 -19.22 3.01 -11.61
N ALA A 335 -18.34 2.65 -10.69
CA ALA A 335 -17.66 3.59 -9.81
C ALA A 335 -16.15 3.42 -10.00
N ILE A 336 -15.43 4.51 -10.24
CA ILE A 336 -13.98 4.50 -10.44
C ILE A 336 -13.34 5.34 -9.35
N GLN A 337 -12.50 4.71 -8.53
CA GLN A 337 -11.74 5.40 -7.49
C GLN A 337 -10.32 5.64 -7.98
N LEU A 338 -9.91 6.91 -7.96
CA LEU A 338 -8.57 7.33 -8.32
C LEU A 338 -7.68 7.32 -7.08
N ASN A 339 -6.70 6.43 -7.06
CA ASN A 339 -5.73 6.35 -5.97
C ASN A 339 -4.64 7.39 -6.19
N ASP A 340 -4.81 8.56 -5.56
CA ASP A 340 -4.04 9.78 -5.81
C ASP A 340 -4.30 10.33 -7.23
N THR A 341 -3.46 11.26 -7.69
CA THR A 341 -3.58 11.86 -9.03
C THR A 341 -2.95 11.02 -10.13
N HIS A 342 -2.28 9.93 -9.77
CA HIS A 342 -1.58 9.09 -10.75
C HIS A 342 -2.47 8.66 -11.92
N PRO A 343 -3.73 8.25 -11.71
CA PRO A 343 -4.66 7.93 -12.80
C PRO A 343 -5.57 9.09 -13.21
N ALA A 344 -5.20 10.33 -12.90
CA ALA A 344 -6.02 11.52 -13.21
C ALA A 344 -6.44 11.66 -14.68
N LEU A 345 -5.62 11.15 -15.60
CA LEU A 345 -5.92 11.17 -17.04
C LEU A 345 -7.18 10.36 -17.39
N GLY A 346 -7.69 9.55 -16.46
CA GLY A 346 -8.96 8.87 -16.64
C GLY A 346 -10.12 9.82 -16.93
N ILE A 347 -10.10 11.00 -16.36
CA ILE A 347 -11.14 12.02 -16.57
C ILE A 347 -11.14 12.52 -18.01
N PRO A 348 -10.06 13.08 -18.55
CA PRO A 348 -10.06 13.47 -19.95
C PRO A 348 -10.15 12.28 -20.92
N GLU A 349 -9.66 11.11 -20.56
CA GLU A 349 -9.79 9.91 -21.41
C GLU A 349 -11.24 9.47 -21.54
N LEU A 350 -12.00 9.43 -20.46
CA LEU A 350 -13.42 9.08 -20.54
C LEU A 350 -14.19 10.12 -21.35
N MET A 351 -13.85 11.40 -21.21
CA MET A 351 -14.44 12.45 -22.03
C MET A 351 -14.11 12.26 -23.52
N ARG A 352 -12.86 11.91 -23.83
CA ARG A 352 -12.46 11.61 -25.21
C ARG A 352 -13.30 10.48 -25.81
N ILE A 353 -13.44 9.40 -25.07
CA ILE A 353 -14.23 8.24 -25.52
C ILE A 353 -15.68 8.65 -25.74
N PHE A 354 -16.30 9.34 -24.78
CA PHE A 354 -17.70 9.72 -24.90
C PHE A 354 -17.96 10.73 -26.03
N VAL A 355 -17.12 11.74 -26.16
CA VAL A 355 -17.32 12.82 -27.14
C VAL A 355 -16.87 12.40 -28.54
N ASP A 356 -15.65 11.85 -28.68
CA ASP A 356 -15.05 11.59 -29.98
C ASP A 356 -15.47 10.26 -30.59
N ILE A 357 -15.62 9.22 -29.77
CA ILE A 357 -15.94 7.86 -30.23
C ILE A 357 -17.43 7.58 -30.14
N GLU A 358 -18.06 7.83 -29.00
CA GLU A 358 -19.49 7.52 -28.76
C GLU A 358 -20.41 8.66 -29.19
N LYS A 359 -19.83 9.80 -29.58
CA LYS A 359 -20.58 10.98 -30.14
C LYS A 359 -21.62 11.56 -29.17
N LEU A 360 -21.34 11.54 -27.87
CA LEU A 360 -22.18 12.21 -26.87
C LEU A 360 -21.92 13.72 -26.87
N PRO A 361 -22.96 14.54 -26.59
CA PRO A 361 -22.75 15.97 -26.34
C PRO A 361 -21.85 16.18 -25.13
N TRP A 362 -21.04 17.21 -25.14
CA TRP A 362 -20.07 17.51 -24.06
C TRP A 362 -20.74 17.55 -22.69
N ASN A 363 -21.83 18.28 -22.53
CA ASN A 363 -22.48 18.44 -21.24
C ASN A 363 -22.94 17.11 -20.65
N LYS A 364 -23.50 16.23 -21.49
CA LYS A 364 -23.94 14.90 -21.09
C LYS A 364 -22.74 14.02 -20.69
N ALA A 365 -21.70 14.02 -21.50
CA ALA A 365 -20.45 13.30 -21.24
C ALA A 365 -19.85 13.76 -19.91
N TRP A 366 -19.81 15.06 -19.67
CA TRP A 366 -19.23 15.65 -18.47
C TRP A 366 -20.00 15.25 -17.19
N GLU A 367 -21.33 15.31 -17.24
CA GLU A 367 -22.16 14.89 -16.09
C GLU A 367 -21.95 13.40 -15.75
N ILE A 368 -21.87 12.55 -16.74
CA ILE A 368 -21.60 11.11 -16.54
C ILE A 368 -20.21 10.91 -15.93
N THR A 369 -19.20 11.59 -16.48
CA THR A 369 -17.81 11.50 -16.03
C THR A 369 -17.68 11.91 -14.56
N LYS A 370 -18.23 13.06 -14.18
CA LYS A 370 -18.18 13.56 -12.79
C LYS A 370 -18.85 12.59 -11.80
N LYS A 371 -19.96 11.97 -12.20
CA LYS A 371 -20.68 11.01 -11.35
C LYS A 371 -19.96 9.68 -11.22
N THR A 372 -19.04 9.36 -12.13
CA THR A 372 -18.32 8.09 -12.15
C THR A 372 -17.04 8.13 -11.33
N PHE A 373 -16.28 9.23 -11.39
CA PHE A 373 -14.98 9.35 -10.73
C PHE A 373 -15.06 9.91 -9.33
N ALA A 374 -14.20 9.38 -8.46
CA ALA A 374 -13.90 9.92 -7.14
C ALA A 374 -12.39 9.90 -6.93
N TYR A 375 -11.88 10.84 -6.17
CA TYR A 375 -10.45 11.08 -5.98
C TYR A 375 -10.06 11.03 -4.51
N THR A 376 -9.02 10.26 -4.21
CA THR A 376 -8.40 10.21 -2.88
C THR A 376 -7.07 10.94 -2.91
N ASN A 377 -6.90 11.95 -2.05
CA ASN A 377 -5.64 12.64 -1.83
C ASN A 377 -4.83 11.95 -0.73
N HIS A 378 -3.55 11.73 -0.97
CA HIS A 378 -2.66 11.02 -0.02
C HIS A 378 -1.57 11.88 0.60
N THR A 379 -1.41 13.13 0.19
CA THR A 379 -0.34 13.98 0.71
C THR A 379 -0.63 15.46 0.53
N VAL A 380 -0.08 16.27 1.45
CA VAL A 380 -0.13 17.74 1.35
C VAL A 380 1.25 18.34 1.02
N LEU A 381 2.29 17.51 0.94
CA LEU A 381 3.64 17.98 0.61
C LEU A 381 3.68 18.50 -0.83
N PRO A 382 4.10 19.75 -1.05
CA PRO A 382 4.05 20.35 -2.39
C PRO A 382 4.93 19.64 -3.42
N GLU A 383 6.06 19.08 -3.01
CA GLU A 383 6.97 18.33 -3.90
C GLU A 383 6.39 17.01 -4.41
N ALA A 384 5.33 16.52 -3.78
CA ALA A 384 4.66 15.28 -4.18
C ALA A 384 3.55 15.51 -5.19
N LEU A 385 3.08 16.74 -5.37
CA LEU A 385 1.98 17.07 -6.27
C LEU A 385 2.40 16.92 -7.73
N GLU A 386 1.58 16.22 -8.52
CA GLU A 386 1.82 16.07 -9.95
C GLU A 386 1.46 17.33 -10.72
N ARG A 387 2.44 17.91 -11.38
CA ARG A 387 2.32 19.14 -12.17
C ARG A 387 3.03 18.90 -13.50
N TRP A 388 2.30 18.33 -14.48
CA TRP A 388 2.89 17.97 -15.76
C TRP A 388 3.08 19.18 -16.66
N PRO A 389 4.27 19.38 -17.27
CA PRO A 389 4.46 20.45 -18.24
C PRO A 389 3.46 20.32 -19.41
N VAL A 390 2.87 21.43 -19.80
CA VAL A 390 1.92 21.48 -20.94
C VAL A 390 2.57 20.95 -22.21
N ASP A 391 3.81 21.32 -22.49
CA ASP A 391 4.54 20.89 -23.69
C ASP A 391 4.64 19.37 -23.77
N LEU A 392 4.96 18.72 -22.68
CA LEU A 392 5.07 17.26 -22.60
C LEU A 392 3.70 16.59 -22.83
N MET A 393 2.68 17.09 -22.15
CA MET A 393 1.31 16.58 -22.29
C MET A 393 0.80 16.76 -23.71
N GLU A 394 1.01 17.91 -24.29
CA GLU A 394 0.55 18.25 -25.64
C GLU A 394 1.22 17.39 -26.72
N ASN A 395 2.51 17.10 -26.57
CA ASN A 395 3.24 16.25 -27.49
C ASN A 395 2.82 14.79 -27.38
N LEU A 396 2.71 14.27 -26.16
CA LEU A 396 2.37 12.87 -25.91
C LEU A 396 0.90 12.58 -26.15
N LEU A 397 0.02 13.47 -25.69
CA LEU A 397 -1.43 13.29 -25.66
C LEU A 397 -2.15 14.55 -26.15
N PRO A 398 -2.03 14.89 -27.45
CA PRO A 398 -2.54 16.17 -27.97
C PRO A 398 -4.05 16.34 -27.79
N ARG A 399 -4.83 15.28 -27.97
CA ARG A 399 -6.29 15.37 -27.79
C ARG A 399 -6.66 15.59 -26.32
N HIS A 400 -5.98 14.91 -25.40
CA HIS A 400 -6.21 15.08 -23.96
C HIS A 400 -5.88 16.49 -23.50
N MET A 401 -4.83 17.09 -24.04
CA MET A 401 -4.50 18.48 -23.71
C MET A 401 -5.61 19.43 -24.14
N GLN A 402 -6.19 19.24 -25.32
CA GLN A 402 -7.34 20.04 -25.80
C GLN A 402 -8.53 19.89 -24.86
N ILE A 403 -8.82 18.66 -24.44
CA ILE A 403 -9.94 18.36 -23.53
C ILE A 403 -9.71 19.01 -22.15
N ILE A 404 -8.48 18.96 -21.65
CA ILE A 404 -8.13 19.63 -20.39
C ILE A 404 -8.33 21.13 -20.48
N TYR A 405 -7.92 21.77 -21.57
CA TYR A 405 -8.18 23.18 -21.83
C TYR A 405 -9.67 23.49 -21.82
N GLU A 406 -10.49 22.67 -22.46
CA GLU A 406 -11.94 22.87 -22.50
C GLU A 406 -12.58 22.71 -21.11
N ILE A 407 -12.15 21.69 -20.36
CA ILE A 407 -12.61 21.51 -18.97
C ILE A 407 -12.26 22.74 -18.14
N ASN A 408 -11.02 23.24 -18.30
CA ASN A 408 -10.55 24.40 -17.56
C ASN A 408 -11.32 25.67 -17.93
N GLN A 409 -11.59 25.90 -19.20
CA GLN A 409 -12.32 27.07 -19.66
C GLN A 409 -13.75 27.10 -19.07
N ARG A 410 -14.43 25.97 -19.11
CA ARG A 410 -15.78 25.85 -18.55
C ARG A 410 -15.78 26.01 -17.02
N HIS A 411 -14.78 25.44 -16.36
CA HIS A 411 -14.58 25.59 -14.91
C HIS A 411 -14.35 27.05 -14.54
N LEU A 412 -13.45 27.74 -15.23
CA LEU A 412 -13.15 29.15 -14.97
C LEU A 412 -14.33 30.06 -15.28
N ASN A 413 -15.13 29.76 -16.31
CA ASN A 413 -16.36 30.49 -16.60
C ASN A 413 -17.35 30.39 -15.46
N ARG A 414 -17.51 29.21 -14.86
CA ARG A 414 -18.34 29.02 -13.67
C ARG A 414 -17.83 29.82 -12.49
N ILE A 415 -16.52 29.80 -12.24
CA ILE A 415 -15.89 30.56 -11.14
C ILE A 415 -16.09 32.05 -11.34
N SER A 416 -15.90 32.55 -12.56
CA SER A 416 -16.09 33.96 -12.92
C SER A 416 -17.54 34.40 -12.71
N ALA A 417 -18.51 33.56 -13.00
CA ALA A 417 -19.92 33.81 -12.76
C ALA A 417 -20.25 33.90 -11.28
N LEU A 418 -19.63 33.06 -10.45
CA LEU A 418 -19.84 33.03 -8.99
C LEU A 418 -19.10 34.14 -8.26
N PHE A 419 -17.92 34.52 -8.73
CA PHE A 419 -17.04 35.54 -8.14
C PHE A 419 -16.54 36.53 -9.19
N PRO A 420 -17.41 37.45 -9.68
CA PRO A 420 -17.08 38.28 -10.86
C PRO A 420 -15.86 39.20 -10.70
N GLU A 421 -15.54 39.61 -9.47
CA GLU A 421 -14.46 40.56 -9.20
C GLU A 421 -13.19 39.92 -8.66
N ASP A 422 -13.21 38.63 -8.38
CA ASP A 422 -12.08 37.90 -7.78
C ASP A 422 -11.19 37.28 -8.86
N VAL A 423 -10.32 38.08 -9.48
CA VAL A 423 -9.41 37.68 -10.53
C VAL A 423 -8.34 36.71 -10.01
N ASP A 424 -7.87 36.91 -8.76
CA ASP A 424 -6.85 36.05 -8.18
C ASP A 424 -7.36 34.64 -7.95
N ARG A 425 -8.65 34.48 -7.63
CA ARG A 425 -9.28 33.16 -7.51
C ARG A 425 -9.20 32.35 -8.81
N LEU A 426 -9.37 32.99 -9.97
CA LEU A 426 -9.23 32.33 -11.26
C LEU A 426 -7.83 31.75 -11.44
N ARG A 427 -6.81 32.50 -11.04
CA ARG A 427 -5.42 32.01 -11.06
C ARG A 427 -5.22 30.83 -10.11
N ARG A 428 -5.70 30.93 -8.87
CA ARG A 428 -5.53 29.89 -7.85
C ARG A 428 -6.26 28.59 -8.20
N MET A 429 -7.43 28.68 -8.82
CA MET A 429 -8.30 27.54 -9.10
C MET A 429 -8.12 26.97 -10.50
N SER A 430 -7.37 27.63 -11.39
CA SER A 430 -7.11 27.14 -12.73
C SER A 430 -6.43 25.76 -12.69
N LEU A 431 -6.78 24.92 -13.65
CA LEU A 431 -6.07 23.65 -13.88
C LEU A 431 -4.67 23.88 -14.42
N ILE A 432 -4.44 25.06 -15.04
CA ILE A 432 -3.16 25.41 -15.65
C ILE A 432 -2.46 26.44 -14.77
N GLU A 433 -1.25 26.12 -14.36
CA GLU A 433 -0.35 27.05 -13.67
C GLU A 433 0.49 27.76 -14.72
N GLU A 434 0.45 29.09 -14.73
CA GLU A 434 1.10 29.88 -15.79
C GLU A 434 2.41 30.54 -15.35
N GLU A 435 2.74 30.50 -14.07
CA GLU A 435 4.01 31.04 -13.57
C GLU A 435 5.19 30.16 -13.97
N GLY A 436 6.14 30.71 -14.71
CA GLY A 436 7.27 29.96 -15.29
C GLY A 436 6.83 29.04 -16.41
N VAL A 437 7.29 27.80 -16.39
CA VAL A 437 6.83 26.76 -17.32
C VAL A 437 5.37 26.43 -17.02
N LYS A 438 4.51 26.49 -18.04
CA LYS A 438 3.09 26.11 -17.89
C LYS A 438 2.97 24.65 -17.51
N ARG A 439 2.19 24.38 -16.47
CA ARG A 439 1.97 23.04 -15.93
C ARG A 439 0.50 22.79 -15.68
N ILE A 440 0.08 21.54 -15.82
CA ILE A 440 -1.25 21.10 -15.46
C ILE A 440 -1.21 20.65 -14.00
N ASN A 441 -2.03 21.23 -13.14
CA ASN A 441 -2.22 20.79 -11.77
C ASN A 441 -3.19 19.60 -11.77
N MET A 442 -2.67 18.39 -11.63
CA MET A 442 -3.46 17.18 -11.75
C MET A 442 -4.45 17.03 -10.59
N ALA A 443 -4.14 17.55 -9.42
CA ALA A 443 -5.08 17.54 -8.28
C ALA A 443 -6.32 18.38 -8.59
N HIS A 444 -6.14 19.56 -9.17
CA HIS A 444 -7.27 20.40 -9.59
C HIS A 444 -8.14 19.69 -10.62
N LEU A 445 -7.53 19.02 -11.59
CA LEU A 445 -8.26 18.22 -12.58
C LEU A 445 -9.10 17.13 -11.91
N CYS A 446 -8.52 16.41 -10.95
CA CYS A 446 -9.23 15.36 -10.18
C CYS A 446 -10.42 15.92 -9.40
N ILE A 447 -10.24 17.08 -8.77
CA ILE A 447 -11.31 17.71 -7.98
C ILE A 447 -12.47 18.12 -8.87
N VAL A 448 -12.18 18.79 -9.99
CA VAL A 448 -13.19 19.28 -10.92
C VAL A 448 -13.96 18.12 -11.55
N GLY A 449 -13.28 17.04 -11.90
CA GLY A 449 -13.84 15.89 -12.59
C GLY A 449 -14.42 14.79 -11.70
N SER A 450 -14.40 14.96 -10.39
CA SER A 450 -14.88 13.95 -9.44
C SER A 450 -16.10 14.44 -8.65
N HIS A 451 -16.96 13.52 -8.24
CA HIS A 451 -18.11 13.86 -7.37
C HIS A 451 -17.75 13.81 -5.88
N ALA A 452 -16.64 13.16 -5.54
CA ALA A 452 -16.18 13.06 -4.16
C ALA A 452 -14.65 13.15 -4.14
N VAL A 453 -14.14 13.88 -3.15
CA VAL A 453 -12.70 14.03 -2.86
C VAL A 453 -12.52 13.73 -1.39
N ASN A 454 -11.63 12.81 -1.04
CA ASN A 454 -11.40 12.49 0.36
C ASN A 454 -9.92 12.57 0.75
N GLY A 455 -9.71 12.95 2.00
CA GLY A 455 -8.45 12.72 2.69
C GLY A 455 -8.48 11.35 3.37
N VAL A 456 -7.39 10.99 4.01
CA VAL A 456 -7.15 9.62 4.50
C VAL A 456 -7.01 9.51 6.02
N ALA A 457 -7.18 10.61 6.73
CA ALA A 457 -7.33 10.70 8.18
C ALA A 457 -8.06 12.01 8.49
N LYS A 458 -8.68 12.08 9.67
CA LYS A 458 -9.49 13.25 10.06
C LYS A 458 -8.71 14.56 9.96
N ILE A 459 -7.53 14.62 10.57
CA ILE A 459 -6.69 15.82 10.56
C ILE A 459 -6.25 16.19 9.14
N HIS A 460 -5.89 15.20 8.33
CA HIS A 460 -5.51 15.37 6.93
C HIS A 460 -6.69 15.91 6.09
N SER A 461 -7.85 15.32 6.26
CA SER A 461 -9.06 15.72 5.53
C SER A 461 -9.46 17.16 5.86
N ASP A 462 -9.30 17.58 7.11
CA ASP A 462 -9.54 18.95 7.53
C ASP A 462 -8.55 19.92 6.89
N ILE A 463 -7.28 19.56 6.82
CA ILE A 463 -6.23 20.36 6.16
C ILE A 463 -6.52 20.50 4.66
N VAL A 464 -6.88 19.38 4.00
CA VAL A 464 -7.24 19.37 2.57
C VAL A 464 -8.41 20.31 2.29
N LYS A 465 -9.47 20.22 3.09
CA LYS A 465 -10.69 21.00 2.90
C LYS A 465 -10.50 22.48 3.25
N ASN A 466 -9.85 22.77 4.36
CA ASN A 466 -9.79 24.11 4.92
C ASN A 466 -8.57 24.93 4.51
N GLN A 467 -7.52 24.29 3.99
CA GLN A 467 -6.27 24.94 3.60
C GLN A 467 -5.88 24.63 2.15
N VAL A 468 -5.53 23.37 1.83
CA VAL A 468 -4.94 23.01 0.54
C VAL A 468 -5.87 23.30 -0.64
N PHE A 469 -7.14 22.89 -0.55
CA PHE A 469 -8.16 23.05 -1.59
C PHE A 469 -9.33 23.90 -1.10
N LYS A 470 -9.05 24.85 -0.24
CA LYS A 470 -10.05 25.74 0.37
C LYS A 470 -10.96 26.39 -0.66
N ASP A 471 -10.39 26.92 -1.75
CA ASP A 471 -11.17 27.58 -2.80
C ASP A 471 -12.23 26.65 -3.40
N PHE A 472 -11.87 25.38 -3.64
CA PHE A 472 -12.78 24.39 -4.17
C PHE A 472 -13.86 23.99 -3.16
N SER A 473 -13.50 23.90 -1.88
CA SER A 473 -14.45 23.54 -0.83
C SER A 473 -15.44 24.66 -0.53
N GLU A 474 -15.08 25.90 -0.75
CA GLU A 474 -16.01 27.05 -0.61
C GLU A 474 -17.17 26.93 -1.62
N ILE A 475 -16.93 26.39 -2.79
CA ILE A 475 -17.93 26.27 -3.87
C ILE A 475 -18.73 24.97 -3.71
N GLU A 476 -18.06 23.86 -3.42
CA GLU A 476 -18.67 22.54 -3.31
C GLU A 476 -18.23 21.84 -2.01
N PRO A 477 -18.66 22.35 -0.84
CA PRO A 477 -18.20 21.80 0.45
C PRO A 477 -18.60 20.33 0.65
N GLU A 478 -19.73 19.91 0.12
CA GLU A 478 -20.26 18.55 0.23
C GLU A 478 -19.42 17.51 -0.54
N LYS A 479 -18.59 17.96 -1.46
CA LYS A 479 -17.70 17.09 -2.22
C LYS A 479 -16.58 16.51 -1.34
N PHE A 480 -16.14 17.28 -0.33
CA PHE A 480 -14.96 16.96 0.48
C PHE A 480 -15.33 16.11 1.69
N GLN A 481 -14.67 14.95 1.81
CA GLN A 481 -14.97 13.94 2.83
C GLN A 481 -13.69 13.47 3.52
N ASN A 482 -13.86 12.75 4.62
CA ASN A 482 -12.80 11.98 5.27
C ASN A 482 -13.10 10.48 5.16
N LYS A 483 -12.11 9.71 4.79
CA LYS A 483 -12.11 8.25 4.92
C LYS A 483 -10.81 7.83 5.58
N THR A 484 -10.83 7.66 6.90
CA THR A 484 -9.63 7.23 7.63
C THR A 484 -9.18 5.87 7.13
N ASN A 485 -7.89 5.76 6.81
CA ASN A 485 -7.29 4.52 6.33
C ASN A 485 -7.45 3.40 7.35
N GLY A 486 -7.21 2.20 6.90
CA GLY A 486 -7.20 0.99 7.71
C GLY A 486 -6.29 -0.07 7.12
N ILE A 487 -6.19 -1.17 7.83
CA ILE A 487 -5.37 -2.33 7.46
C ILE A 487 -6.23 -3.59 7.50
N THR A 488 -5.89 -4.58 6.67
CA THR A 488 -6.60 -5.87 6.75
C THR A 488 -6.11 -6.68 7.95
N PRO A 489 -7.03 -7.10 8.84
CA PRO A 489 -6.66 -7.93 10.00
C PRO A 489 -6.27 -9.36 9.60
N ARG A 490 -6.58 -9.78 8.37
CA ARG A 490 -6.17 -11.10 7.91
C ARG A 490 -4.66 -11.15 7.77
N ARG A 491 -4.06 -10.34 6.89
CA ARG A 491 -2.59 -10.30 6.77
C ARG A 491 -1.92 -9.77 8.04
N TRP A 492 -2.47 -8.71 8.64
CA TRP A 492 -1.76 -7.97 9.69
C TRP A 492 -2.07 -8.45 11.12
N LEU A 493 -2.85 -9.51 11.27
CA LEU A 493 -3.01 -10.20 12.57
C LEU A 493 -2.94 -11.72 12.39
N LEU A 494 -3.87 -12.33 11.65
CA LEU A 494 -3.93 -13.79 11.51
C LEU A 494 -2.66 -14.36 10.89
N LEU A 495 -2.21 -13.76 9.80
CA LEU A 495 -1.06 -14.25 9.03
C LEU A 495 0.24 -13.99 9.80
N CYS A 496 0.47 -12.74 10.22
CA CYS A 496 1.75 -12.34 10.79
C CYS A 496 1.90 -12.66 12.29
N ASN A 497 0.79 -12.83 13.03
CA ASN A 497 0.81 -13.03 14.48
C ASN A 497 -0.22 -14.07 14.93
N PRO A 498 -0.05 -15.33 14.50
CA PRO A 498 -1.02 -16.38 14.79
C PRO A 498 -1.20 -16.63 16.29
N GLY A 499 -0.15 -16.50 17.09
CA GLY A 499 -0.23 -16.66 18.53
C GLY A 499 -1.18 -15.68 19.19
N LEU A 500 -1.10 -14.40 18.81
CA LEU A 500 -2.01 -13.37 19.31
C LEU A 500 -3.43 -13.58 18.78
N ALA A 501 -3.57 -13.92 17.50
CA ALA A 501 -4.88 -14.17 16.90
C ALA A 501 -5.63 -15.30 17.61
N GLU A 502 -4.94 -16.41 17.90
CA GLU A 502 -5.51 -17.55 18.63
C GLU A 502 -5.88 -17.20 20.07
N LEU A 503 -5.01 -16.46 20.76
CA LEU A 503 -5.28 -16.01 22.12
C LEU A 503 -6.54 -15.15 22.20
N ILE A 504 -6.70 -14.23 21.26
CA ILE A 504 -7.90 -13.40 21.17
C ILE A 504 -9.13 -14.28 20.92
N ALA A 505 -9.04 -15.21 19.97
CA ALA A 505 -10.15 -16.12 19.64
C ALA A 505 -10.58 -16.98 20.83
N GLU A 506 -9.64 -17.40 21.67
CA GLU A 506 -9.95 -18.15 22.90
C GLU A 506 -10.80 -17.33 23.88
N LYS A 507 -10.60 -16.00 23.91
CA LYS A 507 -11.28 -15.12 24.87
C LYS A 507 -12.60 -14.56 24.37
N ILE A 508 -12.69 -14.18 23.11
CA ILE A 508 -13.87 -13.47 22.57
C ILE A 508 -14.52 -14.15 21.36
N GLY A 509 -14.02 -15.33 20.94
CA GLY A 509 -14.53 -16.05 19.77
C GLY A 509 -13.83 -15.56 18.48
N GLU A 510 -14.26 -16.12 17.36
CA GLU A 510 -13.62 -15.95 16.05
C GLU A 510 -14.19 -14.83 15.19
N GLU A 511 -15.34 -14.28 15.55
CA GLU A 511 -16.06 -13.30 14.74
C GLU A 511 -15.29 -11.97 14.55
N TYR A 512 -14.35 -11.66 15.41
CA TYR A 512 -13.57 -10.42 15.32
C TYR A 512 -12.79 -10.30 14.01
N VAL A 513 -12.47 -11.41 13.38
CA VAL A 513 -11.68 -11.43 12.13
C VAL A 513 -12.40 -10.67 11.01
N LYS A 514 -13.72 -10.76 10.96
CA LYS A 514 -14.58 -10.03 10.01
C LYS A 514 -15.24 -8.78 10.60
N ASP A 515 -15.15 -8.61 11.90
CA ASP A 515 -15.68 -7.45 12.63
C ASP A 515 -14.69 -7.07 13.74
N LEU A 516 -13.68 -6.32 13.37
CA LEU A 516 -12.56 -5.98 14.28
C LEU A 516 -13.03 -5.11 15.46
N SER A 517 -14.19 -4.46 15.38
CA SER A 517 -14.78 -3.70 16.48
C SER A 517 -15.01 -4.56 17.71
N GLN A 518 -15.14 -5.88 17.55
CA GLN A 518 -15.31 -6.82 18.68
C GLN A 518 -14.09 -6.92 19.59
N LEU A 519 -12.93 -6.41 19.17
CA LEU A 519 -11.75 -6.34 20.03
C LEU A 519 -12.00 -5.53 21.30
N VAL A 520 -12.97 -4.66 21.33
CA VAL A 520 -13.38 -3.88 22.51
C VAL A 520 -13.73 -4.83 23.69
N LYS A 521 -14.19 -6.03 23.40
CA LYS A 521 -14.50 -7.06 24.42
C LYS A 521 -13.27 -7.45 25.23
N LEU A 522 -12.06 -7.24 24.74
CA LEU A 522 -10.82 -7.51 25.48
C LEU A 522 -10.63 -6.61 26.70
N LYS A 523 -11.33 -5.48 26.78
CA LYS A 523 -11.28 -4.59 27.96
C LYS A 523 -11.64 -5.31 29.25
N LYS A 524 -12.50 -6.31 29.21
CA LYS A 524 -12.88 -7.13 30.38
C LYS A 524 -11.70 -7.85 30.99
N PHE A 525 -10.66 -8.10 30.22
CA PHE A 525 -9.50 -8.92 30.61
C PHE A 525 -8.27 -8.09 30.97
N VAL A 526 -8.37 -6.77 31.01
CA VAL A 526 -7.24 -5.85 31.30
C VAL A 526 -6.63 -6.15 32.67
N ASN A 527 -7.44 -6.54 33.65
CA ASN A 527 -6.99 -6.85 35.01
C ASN A 527 -6.91 -8.37 35.29
N ASP A 528 -7.10 -9.19 34.27
CA ASP A 528 -6.97 -10.66 34.42
C ASP A 528 -5.49 -11.05 34.31
N ASP A 529 -4.90 -11.46 35.42
CA ASP A 529 -3.47 -11.81 35.51
C ASP A 529 -3.06 -12.92 34.55
N VAL A 530 -3.94 -13.88 34.29
CA VAL A 530 -3.65 -14.97 33.33
C VAL A 530 -3.58 -14.44 31.91
N PHE A 531 -4.53 -13.60 31.54
CA PHE A 531 -4.54 -13.00 30.21
C PHE A 531 -3.35 -12.07 30.00
N ILE A 532 -3.01 -11.26 30.99
CA ILE A 532 -1.83 -10.37 30.97
C ILE A 532 -0.56 -11.20 30.71
N ARG A 533 -0.41 -12.30 31.42
CA ARG A 533 0.72 -13.22 31.27
C ARG A 533 0.74 -13.83 29.87
N ASP A 534 -0.41 -14.26 29.36
CA ASP A 534 -0.51 -14.89 28.03
C ASP A 534 -0.17 -13.92 26.91
N VAL A 535 -0.62 -12.68 26.99
CA VAL A 535 -0.27 -11.62 26.03
C VAL A 535 1.24 -11.35 26.06
N SER A 536 1.82 -11.27 27.25
CA SER A 536 3.25 -11.08 27.44
C SER A 536 4.07 -12.23 26.83
N LYS A 537 3.61 -13.48 26.99
CA LYS A 537 4.26 -14.66 26.42
C LYS A 537 4.24 -14.67 24.89
N VAL A 538 3.14 -14.24 24.28
CA VAL A 538 3.05 -14.14 22.83
C VAL A 538 4.12 -13.17 22.31
N LYS A 539 4.23 -12.00 22.92
CA LYS A 539 5.25 -11.01 22.56
C LYS A 539 6.66 -11.58 22.75
N GLU A 540 6.90 -12.22 23.85
CA GLU A 540 8.20 -12.82 24.15
C GLU A 540 8.62 -13.84 23.08
N GLU A 541 7.70 -14.69 22.64
CA GLU A 541 7.97 -15.68 21.60
C GLU A 541 8.23 -15.01 20.23
N ASN A 542 7.45 -13.99 19.88
CA ASN A 542 7.67 -13.23 18.66
C ASN A 542 9.03 -12.53 18.67
N LYS A 543 9.45 -11.99 19.82
CA LYS A 543 10.76 -11.36 19.97
C LYS A 543 11.88 -12.40 19.84
N ARG A 544 11.69 -13.59 20.39
CA ARG A 544 12.68 -14.67 20.30
C ARG A 544 12.95 -15.06 18.85
N LYS A 545 11.90 -15.26 18.08
CA LYS A 545 12.01 -15.58 16.67
C LYS A 545 12.72 -14.49 15.87
N PHE A 546 12.33 -13.25 16.12
CA PHE A 546 12.93 -12.13 15.40
C PHE A 546 14.37 -11.87 15.83
N ALA A 547 14.70 -12.03 17.10
CA ALA A 547 16.07 -11.94 17.60
C ALA A 547 16.97 -12.98 16.94
N GLN A 548 16.47 -14.19 16.72
CA GLN A 548 17.21 -15.23 16.00
C GLN A 548 17.49 -14.82 14.55
N TYR A 549 16.50 -14.24 13.89
CA TYR A 549 16.66 -13.68 12.53
C TYR A 549 17.78 -12.62 12.53
N LEU A 550 17.75 -11.68 13.48
CA LEU A 550 18.75 -10.61 13.57
C LEU A 550 20.15 -11.16 13.85
N GLU A 551 20.28 -12.15 14.72
CA GLU A 551 21.59 -12.78 15.03
C GLU A 551 22.15 -13.50 13.80
N ASP A 552 21.30 -14.21 13.06
CA ASP A 552 21.70 -14.95 11.86
C ASP A 552 22.14 -14.01 10.73
N GLU A 553 21.40 -12.93 10.51
CA GLU A 553 21.64 -12.00 9.39
C GLU A 553 22.70 -10.94 9.71
N TYR A 554 22.74 -10.44 10.94
CA TYR A 554 23.60 -9.29 11.31
C TYR A 554 24.76 -9.67 12.24
N LYS A 555 24.79 -10.92 12.73
CA LYS A 555 25.83 -11.41 13.63
C LYS A 555 25.94 -10.57 14.92
N VAL A 556 24.81 -10.04 15.37
CA VAL A 556 24.69 -9.25 16.59
C VAL A 556 23.85 -10.03 17.60
N LYS A 557 24.40 -10.21 18.81
CA LYS A 557 23.64 -10.87 19.89
C LYS A 557 22.58 -9.92 20.44
N ILE A 558 21.35 -10.37 20.49
CA ILE A 558 20.19 -9.58 20.91
C ILE A 558 19.81 -9.95 22.34
N ASN A 559 19.63 -8.93 23.18
CA ASN A 559 19.12 -9.08 24.54
C ASN A 559 17.58 -9.13 24.48
N LEU A 560 17.00 -10.30 24.76
CA LEU A 560 15.54 -10.49 24.71
C LEU A 560 14.79 -9.67 25.76
N SER A 561 15.48 -9.29 26.85
CA SER A 561 14.90 -8.43 27.89
C SER A 561 14.89 -6.95 27.49
N SER A 562 15.59 -6.59 26.41
CA SER A 562 15.61 -5.22 25.92
C SER A 562 14.28 -4.85 25.25
N MET A 563 13.95 -3.56 25.29
CA MET A 563 12.82 -3.02 24.55
C MET A 563 13.16 -3.03 23.06
N PHE A 564 12.30 -3.67 22.24
CA PHE A 564 12.44 -3.60 20.79
C PHE A 564 11.75 -2.32 20.31
N ASP A 565 12.59 -1.34 20.02
CA ASP A 565 12.24 0.03 19.63
C ASP A 565 12.41 0.14 18.11
N VAL A 566 11.30 0.25 17.37
CA VAL A 566 11.26 0.03 15.92
C VAL A 566 10.74 1.24 15.15
N HIS A 567 11.48 1.61 14.11
CA HIS A 567 11.13 2.69 13.20
C HIS A 567 11.34 2.21 11.76
N VAL A 568 10.29 1.66 11.16
CA VAL A 568 10.36 1.04 9.83
C VAL A 568 9.34 1.67 8.89
N LYS A 569 9.84 2.37 7.91
CA LYS A 569 9.10 3.08 6.85
C LYS A 569 10.09 3.65 5.86
N ARG A 570 9.63 4.16 4.73
CA ARG A 570 10.50 4.82 3.78
C ARG A 570 11.30 5.92 4.47
N ILE A 571 12.55 6.09 4.05
CA ILE A 571 13.42 7.12 4.63
C ILE A 571 13.07 8.46 3.98
N HIS A 572 12.69 9.41 4.82
CA HIS A 572 12.28 10.73 4.39
C HIS A 572 12.52 11.75 5.51
N GLU A 573 12.90 12.96 5.16
CA GLU A 573 13.14 14.02 6.17
C GLU A 573 11.90 14.27 7.02
N TYR A 574 10.68 14.25 6.44
CA TYR A 574 9.46 14.53 7.20
C TYR A 574 9.11 13.44 8.22
N LYS A 575 9.54 12.19 7.99
CA LYS A 575 9.32 11.05 8.90
C LYS A 575 10.28 11.09 10.10
N ARG A 576 11.31 11.89 10.01
CA ARG A 576 12.26 12.25 11.06
C ARG A 576 13.03 11.07 11.67
N GLN A 577 13.54 10.17 10.83
CA GLN A 577 14.52 9.19 11.31
C GLN A 577 15.71 9.88 11.98
N LEU A 578 16.05 11.11 11.55
CA LEU A 578 17.11 11.90 12.19
C LEU A 578 16.80 12.20 13.65
N LEU A 579 15.57 12.54 14.00
CA LEU A 579 15.17 12.78 15.39
C LEU A 579 15.41 11.52 16.24
N ASN A 580 15.02 10.36 15.72
CA ASN A 580 15.28 9.07 16.37
C ASN A 580 16.80 8.84 16.54
N CYS A 581 17.56 9.11 15.51
CA CYS A 581 19.03 8.94 15.53
C CYS A 581 19.67 9.84 16.61
N LEU A 582 19.21 11.09 16.75
CA LEU A 582 19.69 12.00 17.80
C LEU A 582 19.39 11.45 19.20
N HIS A 583 18.23 10.85 19.38
CA HIS A 583 17.88 10.19 20.64
C HIS A 583 18.79 9.00 20.94
N VAL A 584 19.09 8.18 19.94
CA VAL A 584 20.04 7.05 20.09
C VAL A 584 21.40 7.56 20.56
N ILE A 585 21.91 8.61 19.96
CA ILE A 585 23.21 9.20 20.35
C ILE A 585 23.12 9.75 21.78
N THR A 586 22.00 10.38 22.13
CA THR A 586 21.76 10.90 23.48
C THR A 586 21.79 9.77 24.53
N MET A 587 21.15 8.65 24.24
CA MET A 587 21.20 7.45 25.11
C MET A 587 22.64 6.93 25.23
N TYR A 588 23.35 6.84 24.12
CA TYR A 588 24.75 6.42 24.11
C TYR A 588 25.60 7.31 25.01
N ASN A 589 25.46 8.63 24.88
CA ASN A 589 26.20 9.59 25.69
C ASN A 589 25.87 9.48 27.19
N ARG A 590 24.61 9.23 27.53
CA ARG A 590 24.17 9.05 28.92
C ARG A 590 24.79 7.79 29.54
N ILE A 591 24.85 6.70 28.78
CA ILE A 591 25.51 5.46 29.22
C ILE A 591 27.00 5.70 29.45
N LYS A 592 27.67 6.39 28.54
CA LYS A 592 29.11 6.68 28.66
C LYS A 592 29.43 7.63 29.82
N ARG A 593 28.52 8.54 30.15
CA ARG A 593 28.69 9.50 31.24
C ARG A 593 28.62 8.85 32.60
N ASP A 594 27.71 7.88 32.78
CA ASP A 594 27.52 7.15 34.02
C ASP A 594 27.26 5.67 33.74
N PRO A 595 28.34 4.90 33.49
CA PRO A 595 28.21 3.48 33.11
C PRO A 595 27.63 2.57 34.20
N THR A 596 27.64 3.00 35.46
CA THR A 596 27.16 2.20 36.60
C THR A 596 25.68 2.43 36.88
N LYS A 597 25.07 3.47 36.32
CA LYS A 597 23.67 3.77 36.49
C LYS A 597 22.81 2.72 35.81
N THR A 598 21.69 2.34 36.44
CA THR A 598 20.73 1.44 35.86
C THR A 598 20.09 2.08 34.59
N PHE A 599 20.21 1.39 33.49
CA PHE A 599 19.68 1.83 32.20
C PHE A 599 18.74 0.77 31.64
N VAL A 600 17.57 1.18 31.14
CA VAL A 600 16.62 0.26 30.49
C VAL A 600 17.19 -0.12 29.12
N PRO A 601 17.55 -1.42 28.93
CA PRO A 601 18.17 -1.81 27.67
C PRO A 601 17.22 -1.70 26.48
N ARG A 602 17.73 -1.26 25.35
CA ARG A 602 16.99 -1.15 24.08
C ARG A 602 17.74 -1.78 22.92
N THR A 603 16.98 -2.43 22.06
CA THR A 603 17.40 -2.79 20.71
C THR A 603 16.64 -1.87 19.77
N VAL A 604 17.36 -0.92 19.18
CA VAL A 604 16.80 0.06 18.25
C VAL A 604 16.93 -0.49 16.84
N ILE A 605 15.79 -0.63 16.17
CA ILE A 605 15.71 -1.18 14.81
C ILE A 605 15.13 -0.11 13.91
N ILE A 606 15.92 0.38 12.97
CA ILE A 606 15.50 1.37 11.98
C ILE A 606 15.67 0.73 10.61
N GLY A 607 14.64 0.81 9.78
CA GLY A 607 14.68 0.25 8.43
C GLY A 607 13.85 1.08 7.47
N GLY A 608 14.16 0.94 6.21
CA GLY A 608 13.43 1.59 5.14
C GLY A 608 14.31 1.89 3.95
N LYS A 609 13.69 1.97 2.78
CA LYS A 609 14.37 2.30 1.53
C LYS A 609 14.34 3.81 1.29
N ALA A 610 15.45 4.35 0.79
CA ALA A 610 15.53 5.71 0.28
C ALA A 610 15.30 5.70 -1.23
N ALA A 611 14.61 6.70 -1.77
CA ALA A 611 14.55 6.88 -3.22
C ALA A 611 15.99 7.04 -3.75
N PRO A 612 16.35 6.40 -4.87
CA PRO A 612 17.74 6.40 -5.34
C PRO A 612 18.36 7.78 -5.59
N GLY A 613 17.53 8.75 -5.98
CA GLY A 613 17.98 10.13 -6.23
C GLY A 613 17.91 11.05 -5.00
N TYR A 614 17.44 10.55 -3.86
CA TYR A 614 17.24 11.36 -2.66
C TYR A 614 18.52 11.36 -1.80
N HIS A 615 19.39 12.31 -2.07
CA HIS A 615 20.70 12.42 -1.41
C HIS A 615 20.61 12.45 0.11
N MET A 616 19.77 13.31 0.68
CA MET A 616 19.65 13.46 2.14
C MET A 616 19.15 12.17 2.80
N ALA A 617 18.20 11.47 2.19
CA ALA A 617 17.72 10.19 2.71
C ALA A 617 18.85 9.14 2.73
N LYS A 618 19.66 9.08 1.70
CA LYS A 618 20.84 8.20 1.67
C LYS A 618 21.87 8.58 2.74
N MET A 619 22.07 9.87 3.00
CA MET A 619 22.93 10.34 4.09
C MET A 619 22.38 9.92 5.46
N ILE A 620 21.07 9.95 5.64
CA ILE A 620 20.44 9.53 6.90
C ILE A 620 20.71 8.04 7.14
N ILE A 621 20.58 7.19 6.13
CA ILE A 621 20.93 5.76 6.24
C ILE A 621 22.39 5.62 6.65
N ARG A 622 23.28 6.36 6.01
CA ARG A 622 24.71 6.30 6.31
C ARG A 622 25.02 6.72 7.74
N LEU A 623 24.31 7.74 8.25
CA LEU A 623 24.48 8.17 9.64
C LEU A 623 24.02 7.10 10.63
N ILE A 624 22.86 6.49 10.37
CA ILE A 624 22.32 5.42 11.23
C ILE A 624 23.30 4.26 11.30
N THR A 625 23.84 3.81 10.17
CA THR A 625 24.81 2.71 10.13
C THR A 625 26.12 3.08 10.82
N ALA A 626 26.57 4.32 10.69
CA ALA A 626 27.77 4.84 11.36
C ALA A 626 27.59 4.85 12.88
N VAL A 627 26.44 5.33 13.37
CA VAL A 627 26.12 5.34 14.80
C VAL A 627 26.06 3.92 15.33
N GLY A 628 25.41 3.01 14.60
CA GLY A 628 25.32 1.61 14.98
C GLY A 628 26.67 0.94 15.12
N GLU A 629 27.59 1.21 14.22
CA GLU A 629 28.94 0.65 14.28
C GLU A 629 29.69 1.08 15.55
N VAL A 630 29.59 2.34 15.92
CA VAL A 630 30.20 2.84 17.16
C VAL A 630 29.53 2.25 18.40
N VAL A 631 28.21 2.30 18.47
CA VAL A 631 27.44 1.86 19.63
C VAL A 631 27.58 0.35 19.87
N ASN A 632 27.43 -0.43 18.80
CA ASN A 632 27.42 -1.90 18.90
C ASN A 632 28.78 -2.49 19.29
N ASN A 633 29.88 -1.76 19.02
CA ASN A 633 31.24 -2.21 19.31
C ASN A 633 31.85 -1.56 20.55
N ASP A 634 31.10 -0.76 21.29
CA ASP A 634 31.57 -0.12 22.51
C ASP A 634 31.35 -1.06 23.71
N PRO A 635 32.41 -1.56 24.34
CA PRO A 635 32.29 -2.51 25.45
C PRO A 635 31.66 -1.91 26.71
N VAL A 636 31.73 -0.60 26.91
CA VAL A 636 31.06 0.09 28.02
C VAL A 636 29.53 0.03 27.88
N VAL A 637 29.06 0.12 26.67
CA VAL A 637 27.62 0.05 26.34
C VAL A 637 27.12 -1.39 26.46
N GLY A 638 27.86 -2.35 25.91
CA GLY A 638 27.52 -3.78 25.98
C GLY A 638 26.11 -4.07 25.46
N SER A 639 25.34 -4.81 26.26
CA SER A 639 23.96 -5.21 25.92
C SER A 639 22.91 -4.15 26.24
N LYS A 640 23.31 -3.00 26.77
CA LYS A 640 22.35 -1.93 27.13
C LYS A 640 21.75 -1.23 25.93
N LEU A 641 22.46 -1.18 24.83
CA LEU A 641 21.99 -0.51 23.62
C LEU A 641 22.61 -1.20 22.39
N LYS A 642 21.75 -1.60 21.48
CA LYS A 642 22.13 -2.07 20.14
C LYS A 642 21.34 -1.29 19.12
N VAL A 643 21.96 -0.99 17.99
CA VAL A 643 21.37 -0.25 16.88
C VAL A 643 21.54 -1.05 15.61
N ILE A 644 20.41 -1.40 14.99
CA ILE A 644 20.41 -2.23 13.77
C ILE A 644 19.68 -1.47 12.68
N PHE A 645 20.32 -1.29 11.52
CA PHE A 645 19.63 -0.89 10.32
C PHE A 645 19.08 -2.14 9.63
N LEU A 646 17.75 -2.25 9.57
CA LEU A 646 17.04 -3.39 9.00
C LEU A 646 17.06 -3.30 7.48
N GLU A 647 17.87 -4.13 6.84
CA GLU A 647 18.12 -4.11 5.40
C GLU A 647 16.92 -4.67 4.60
N ASN A 648 16.61 -4.02 3.51
CA ASN A 648 15.58 -4.44 2.55
C ASN A 648 14.18 -4.58 3.17
N TYR A 649 13.77 -3.59 3.91
CA TYR A 649 12.44 -3.56 4.53
C TYR A 649 11.36 -3.59 3.43
N ARG A 650 10.42 -4.53 3.55
CA ARG A 650 9.37 -4.82 2.58
C ARG A 650 8.22 -5.52 3.29
N VAL A 651 7.13 -5.80 2.58
CA VAL A 651 5.93 -6.41 3.18
C VAL A 651 6.25 -7.68 3.97
N SER A 652 7.00 -8.64 3.38
CA SER A 652 7.31 -9.89 4.07
C SER A 652 8.17 -9.70 5.31
N LEU A 653 9.07 -8.72 5.33
CA LEU A 653 9.87 -8.41 6.51
C LEU A 653 9.05 -7.66 7.56
N ALA A 654 8.10 -6.82 7.14
CA ALA A 654 7.16 -6.16 8.05
C ALA A 654 6.36 -7.18 8.85
N GLU A 655 5.94 -8.27 8.21
CA GLU A 655 5.20 -9.37 8.86
C GLU A 655 6.01 -10.07 9.96
N LYS A 656 7.31 -9.91 9.97
CA LYS A 656 8.23 -10.48 10.97
C LYS A 656 8.57 -9.50 12.09
N VAL A 657 8.88 -8.25 11.73
CA VAL A 657 9.33 -7.24 12.71
C VAL A 657 8.17 -6.68 13.53
N ILE A 658 7.00 -6.47 12.93
CA ILE A 658 5.87 -5.83 13.61
C ILE A 658 5.38 -6.65 14.81
N PRO A 659 5.16 -7.97 14.69
CA PRO A 659 4.75 -8.76 15.85
C PRO A 659 5.78 -8.82 17.00
N ALA A 660 7.04 -8.57 16.71
CA ALA A 660 8.15 -8.59 17.68
C ALA A 660 8.38 -7.24 18.36
N THR A 661 7.67 -6.19 17.98
CA THR A 661 7.94 -4.82 18.42
C THR A 661 7.30 -4.51 19.77
N ASP A 662 8.05 -3.85 20.65
CA ASP A 662 7.54 -3.28 21.90
C ASP A 662 7.12 -1.81 21.74
N LEU A 663 7.94 -1.02 21.05
CA LEU A 663 7.71 0.43 20.86
C LEU A 663 7.73 0.79 19.39
N SER A 664 6.65 1.40 18.92
CA SER A 664 6.45 1.87 17.56
C SER A 664 6.73 3.36 17.46
N GLN A 665 7.66 3.75 16.58
CA GLN A 665 8.03 5.15 16.33
C GLN A 665 7.18 5.74 15.22
N GLN A 666 6.35 6.74 15.56
CA GLN A 666 5.46 7.43 14.62
C GLN A 666 5.63 8.94 14.80
N ILE A 667 6.81 9.44 14.46
CA ILE A 667 7.35 10.73 14.93
C ILE A 667 7.49 11.81 13.85
N SER A 668 6.68 11.75 12.80
CA SER A 668 6.63 12.79 11.77
C SER A 668 6.28 14.15 12.36
N THR A 669 6.73 15.22 11.72
CA THR A 669 6.32 16.57 12.12
C THR A 669 4.81 16.71 11.94
N ALA A 670 4.12 17.24 12.92
CA ALA A 670 2.66 17.39 12.87
C ALA A 670 2.21 18.11 11.59
N GLY A 671 1.25 17.51 10.88
CA GLY A 671 0.70 18.03 9.62
C GLY A 671 1.38 17.52 8.37
N THR A 672 2.33 16.57 8.47
CA THR A 672 3.10 16.07 7.31
C THR A 672 2.72 14.66 6.85
N GLU A 673 2.46 13.74 7.78
CA GLU A 673 2.01 12.37 7.44
C GLU A 673 0.49 12.36 7.32
N ALA A 674 -0.04 12.16 6.14
CA ALA A 674 -1.48 12.22 5.90
C ALA A 674 -2.28 11.27 6.81
N SER A 675 -1.87 10.04 6.93
CA SER A 675 -2.48 9.04 7.81
C SER A 675 -1.43 8.19 8.51
N GLY A 676 -0.62 7.49 7.76
CA GLY A 676 0.11 6.33 8.21
C GLY A 676 -0.80 5.11 8.26
N THR A 677 -0.24 3.95 8.06
CA THR A 677 -0.88 2.65 8.25
C THR A 677 0.00 1.72 9.06
N GLY A 678 1.32 1.94 9.03
CA GLY A 678 2.26 1.23 9.90
C GLY A 678 1.91 1.38 11.37
N ASN A 679 1.51 2.57 11.79
CA ASN A 679 1.04 2.86 13.15
C ASN A 679 -0.09 1.92 13.60
N MET A 680 -1.06 1.66 12.73
CA MET A 680 -2.20 0.77 12.99
C MET A 680 -1.76 -0.69 13.13
N LYS A 681 -0.80 -1.12 12.32
CA LYS A 681 -0.24 -2.49 12.35
C LYS A 681 0.44 -2.78 13.68
N PHE A 682 1.24 -1.85 14.16
CA PHE A 682 1.92 -1.96 15.45
C PHE A 682 0.92 -1.99 16.61
N MET A 683 -0.06 -1.11 16.58
CA MET A 683 -1.11 -1.05 17.62
C MET A 683 -1.86 -2.37 17.73
N LEU A 684 -2.26 -2.93 16.60
CA LEU A 684 -2.98 -4.20 16.55
C LEU A 684 -2.12 -5.38 17.04
N ASN A 685 -0.81 -5.30 16.90
CA ASN A 685 0.12 -6.38 17.22
C ASN A 685 0.81 -6.24 18.57
N GLY A 686 0.31 -5.36 19.42
CA GLY A 686 0.77 -5.30 20.80
C GLY A 686 2.01 -4.46 21.06
N ALA A 687 2.29 -3.49 20.21
CA ALA A 687 3.29 -2.47 20.48
C ALA A 687 2.62 -1.21 21.05
N LEU A 688 3.34 -0.51 21.92
CA LEU A 688 2.94 0.85 22.30
C LEU A 688 3.54 1.86 21.33
N THR A 689 2.82 2.95 21.11
CA THR A 689 3.21 3.98 20.15
C THR A 689 3.78 5.19 20.86
N ILE A 690 4.96 5.64 20.42
CA ILE A 690 5.46 7.00 20.67
C ILE A 690 5.29 7.78 19.37
N GLY A 691 4.62 8.92 19.46
CA GLY A 691 4.32 9.68 18.26
C GLY A 691 3.86 11.10 18.53
N THR A 692 3.80 11.84 17.44
CA THR A 692 3.25 13.19 17.41
C THR A 692 1.76 13.13 17.09
N MET A 693 1.04 14.22 17.32
CA MET A 693 -0.37 14.38 16.92
C MET A 693 -0.46 14.68 15.42
N ASP A 694 -0.17 13.65 14.63
CA ASP A 694 -0.12 13.71 13.18
C ASP A 694 -0.88 12.51 12.58
N GLY A 695 -1.49 12.70 11.43
CA GLY A 695 -2.18 11.64 10.70
C GLY A 695 -3.16 10.86 11.56
N ALA A 696 -3.17 9.55 11.40
CA ALA A 696 -4.05 8.66 12.16
C ALA A 696 -3.64 8.48 13.63
N ASN A 697 -2.46 8.95 14.05
CA ASN A 697 -2.07 8.91 15.46
C ASN A 697 -3.11 9.63 16.34
N VAL A 698 -3.71 10.70 15.83
CA VAL A 698 -4.75 11.47 16.54
C VAL A 698 -5.94 10.57 16.85
N GLU A 699 -6.41 9.82 15.87
CA GLU A 699 -7.54 8.91 16.02
C GLU A 699 -7.20 7.69 16.88
N MET A 700 -5.97 7.21 16.81
CA MET A 700 -5.47 6.14 17.70
C MET A 700 -5.52 6.59 19.16
N ALA A 701 -5.12 7.83 19.44
CA ALA A 701 -5.18 8.41 20.78
C ALA A 701 -6.63 8.63 21.25
N GLU A 702 -7.53 9.01 20.35
CA GLU A 702 -8.96 9.15 20.66
C GLU A 702 -9.56 7.79 21.04
N GLU A 703 -9.23 6.73 20.29
CA GLU A 703 -9.79 5.39 20.50
C GLU A 703 -9.23 4.70 21.76
N ALA A 704 -7.94 4.78 21.97
CA ALA A 704 -7.28 4.09 23.09
C ALA A 704 -7.24 4.91 24.37
N GLY A 705 -7.44 6.22 24.28
CA GLY A 705 -7.16 7.18 25.34
C GLY A 705 -5.73 7.72 25.21
N GLU A 706 -5.57 9.02 25.27
CA GLU A 706 -4.27 9.68 25.10
C GLU A 706 -3.22 9.20 26.09
N ASP A 707 -3.65 8.82 27.32
CA ASP A 707 -2.77 8.31 28.37
C ASP A 707 -2.17 6.94 28.02
N ASN A 708 -2.73 6.23 27.06
CA ASN A 708 -2.29 4.91 26.65
C ASN A 708 -1.33 4.94 25.43
N LEU A 709 -1.03 6.13 24.93
CA LEU A 709 0.02 6.39 23.94
C LEU A 709 1.04 7.36 24.55
N PHE A 710 2.23 7.40 23.98
CA PHE A 710 3.28 8.34 24.37
C PHE A 710 3.29 9.49 23.35
N ILE A 711 2.43 10.48 23.57
CA ILE A 711 2.30 11.63 22.70
C ILE A 711 3.26 12.73 23.15
N PHE A 712 3.95 13.33 22.19
CA PHE A 712 4.91 14.40 22.46
C PHE A 712 4.90 15.43 21.34
N GLY A 713 5.52 16.58 21.65
CA GLY A 713 5.94 17.55 20.65
C GLY A 713 4.87 18.51 20.17
N MET A 714 5.23 19.26 19.16
CA MET A 714 4.39 20.29 18.56
C MET A 714 3.13 19.69 17.93
N ARG A 715 2.01 20.35 18.12
CA ARG A 715 0.79 20.15 17.36
C ARG A 715 0.86 20.99 16.07
N VAL A 716 -0.09 20.82 15.17
CA VAL A 716 -0.16 21.61 13.92
C VAL A 716 -0.16 23.11 14.20
N GLU A 717 -0.91 23.54 15.21
CA GLU A 717 -0.99 24.95 15.61
C GLU A 717 0.35 25.51 16.09
N ASP A 718 1.12 24.70 16.81
CA ASP A 718 2.47 25.05 17.28
C ASP A 718 3.45 25.20 16.11
N VAL A 719 3.34 24.33 15.13
CA VAL A 719 4.16 24.38 13.90
C VAL A 719 3.86 25.67 13.13
N GLU A 720 2.58 26.01 12.97
CA GLU A 720 2.14 27.25 12.29
C GLU A 720 2.67 28.50 13.00
N LYS A 721 2.59 28.54 14.33
CA LYS A 721 3.11 29.64 15.13
C LYS A 721 4.62 29.79 14.97
N LEU A 722 5.33 28.66 14.97
CA LEU A 722 6.78 28.66 14.81
C LEU A 722 7.19 29.12 13.40
N ASP A 723 6.44 28.74 12.37
CA ASP A 723 6.66 29.23 11.01
C ASP A 723 6.46 30.74 10.89
N LYS A 724 5.43 31.29 11.55
CA LYS A 724 5.17 32.76 11.57
C LYS A 724 6.26 33.52 12.26
N ARG A 725 6.76 33.01 13.41
CA ARG A 725 7.85 33.60 14.17
C ARG A 725 9.20 33.45 13.47
N GLY A 726 9.36 32.42 12.69
CA GLY A 726 10.61 31.95 12.08
C GLY A 726 11.32 30.92 12.94
N TYR A 727 11.62 29.79 12.31
CA TYR A 727 12.34 28.70 12.96
C TYR A 727 13.83 28.96 12.94
N ASN A 728 14.45 29.03 14.13
CA ASN A 728 15.91 29.17 14.27
C ASN A 728 16.48 27.98 15.03
N ALA A 729 17.07 27.06 14.31
CA ALA A 729 17.66 25.84 14.88
C ALA A 729 18.80 26.15 15.87
N GLN A 730 19.56 27.24 15.66
CA GLN A 730 20.66 27.64 16.53
C GLN A 730 20.24 27.85 17.98
N GLU A 731 19.02 28.37 18.22
CA GLU A 731 18.49 28.58 19.56
C GLU A 731 18.43 27.29 20.38
N TYR A 732 17.96 26.21 19.76
CA TYR A 732 17.85 24.90 20.43
C TYR A 732 19.21 24.29 20.70
N TYR A 733 20.12 24.41 19.75
CA TYR A 733 21.50 23.96 19.89
C TYR A 733 22.18 24.67 21.07
N ASP A 734 22.02 25.97 21.19
CA ASP A 734 22.65 26.78 22.26
C ASP A 734 22.05 26.49 23.63
N LYS A 735 20.73 26.24 23.71
CA LYS A 735 20.01 26.03 24.97
C LYS A 735 20.06 24.61 25.52
N LEU A 736 20.26 23.64 24.66
CA LEU A 736 20.15 22.22 25.02
C LEU A 736 21.53 21.54 24.98
N PRO A 737 22.17 21.35 26.14
CA PRO A 737 23.54 20.78 26.17
C PRO A 737 23.64 19.39 25.56
N GLU A 738 22.67 18.54 25.78
CA GLU A 738 22.67 17.19 25.22
C GLU A 738 22.52 17.18 23.70
N LEU A 739 21.71 18.09 23.16
CA LEU A 739 21.58 18.27 21.71
C LEU A 739 22.91 18.79 21.13
N LYS A 740 23.49 19.77 21.79
CA LYS A 740 24.79 20.35 21.39
C LYS A 740 25.86 19.28 21.31
N GLN A 741 25.99 18.44 22.34
CA GLN A 741 26.95 17.33 22.36
C GLN A 741 26.74 16.40 21.18
N THR A 742 25.50 16.00 20.92
CA THR A 742 25.12 15.07 19.84
C THR A 742 25.50 15.65 18.47
N ILE A 743 25.14 16.89 18.22
CA ILE A 743 25.43 17.56 16.94
C ILE A 743 26.95 17.78 16.78
N ASP A 744 27.64 18.17 17.84
CA ASP A 744 29.11 18.34 17.81
C ASP A 744 29.83 17.03 17.50
N GLN A 745 29.34 15.90 18.01
CA GLN A 745 29.89 14.58 17.70
C GLN A 745 29.72 14.21 16.22
N ILE A 746 28.56 14.47 15.64
CA ILE A 746 28.31 14.23 14.21
C ILE A 746 29.22 15.14 13.37
N LYS A 747 29.28 16.41 13.70
CA LYS A 747 30.02 17.44 12.97
C LYS A 747 31.53 17.20 13.01
N SER A 748 32.07 16.76 14.16
CA SER A 748 33.50 16.58 14.35
C SER A 748 34.06 15.28 13.78
N GLY A 749 33.19 14.39 13.30
CA GLY A 749 33.63 13.10 12.76
C GLY A 749 33.72 11.98 13.80
N PHE A 750 33.14 12.13 14.97
CA PHE A 750 33.14 11.09 16.01
C PHE A 750 32.59 9.75 15.47
N PHE A 751 31.55 9.81 14.64
CA PHE A 751 30.92 8.63 14.01
C PHE A 751 31.53 8.30 12.64
N SER A 752 32.44 9.11 12.15
CA SER A 752 33.10 8.93 10.85
C SER A 752 34.58 9.35 10.94
N PRO A 753 35.39 8.67 11.77
CA PRO A 753 36.77 9.11 12.02
C PRO A 753 37.65 9.09 10.80
N LYS A 754 37.38 8.22 9.83
CA LYS A 754 38.17 8.15 8.57
C LYS A 754 37.81 9.29 7.61
N GLN A 755 36.65 9.89 7.76
CA GLN A 755 36.14 10.98 6.94
C GLN A 755 35.33 11.95 7.81
N PRO A 756 36.06 12.83 8.56
CA PRO A 756 35.41 13.67 9.60
C PRO A 756 34.32 14.59 9.10
N ASP A 757 34.33 14.97 7.84
CA ASP A 757 33.31 15.85 7.22
C ASP A 757 32.19 15.10 6.48
N LEU A 758 32.09 13.79 6.69
CA LEU A 758 31.10 12.94 5.98
C LEU A 758 29.67 13.45 6.12
N PHE A 759 29.31 13.92 7.29
CA PHE A 759 27.93 14.35 7.60
C PHE A 759 27.73 15.87 7.56
N LYS A 760 28.64 16.59 6.90
CA LYS A 760 28.55 18.04 6.75
C LYS A 760 27.20 18.49 6.18
N ASP A 761 26.70 17.81 5.18
CA ASP A 761 25.40 18.14 4.53
C ASP A 761 24.23 17.96 5.49
N VAL A 762 24.27 16.93 6.33
CA VAL A 762 23.24 16.67 7.34
C VAL A 762 23.23 17.81 8.36
N VAL A 763 24.39 18.19 8.87
CA VAL A 763 24.50 19.26 9.87
C VAL A 763 24.05 20.61 9.28
N ASN A 764 24.49 20.93 8.06
CA ASN A 764 24.08 22.15 7.38
C ASN A 764 22.58 22.19 7.16
N MET A 765 21.96 21.08 6.73
CA MET A 765 20.52 20.99 6.55
C MET A 765 19.79 21.27 7.87
N LEU A 766 20.23 20.64 8.96
CA LEU A 766 19.59 20.79 10.27
C LEU A 766 19.60 22.24 10.78
N PHE A 767 20.67 23.01 10.51
CA PHE A 767 20.78 24.41 10.92
C PHE A 767 20.13 25.40 9.97
N GLN A 768 20.18 25.15 8.65
CA GLN A 768 19.86 26.15 7.64
C GLN A 768 18.57 25.87 6.85
N HIS A 769 18.20 24.61 6.68
CA HIS A 769 17.20 24.23 5.70
C HIS A 769 16.21 23.16 6.21
N ASP A 770 16.05 23.07 7.54
CA ASP A 770 15.19 22.02 8.10
C ASP A 770 13.71 22.46 8.09
N ARG A 771 12.98 22.00 7.09
CA ARG A 771 11.53 22.19 6.94
C ARG A 771 10.73 21.48 8.04
N PHE A 772 11.31 20.49 8.70
CA PHE A 772 10.59 19.55 9.58
C PHE A 772 10.94 19.71 11.05
N LYS A 773 11.76 20.73 11.38
CA LYS A 773 11.96 21.23 12.74
C LYS A 773 12.39 20.19 13.75
N VAL A 774 13.39 19.40 13.39
CA VAL A 774 13.91 18.30 14.22
C VAL A 774 14.30 18.79 15.62
N PHE A 775 15.03 19.90 15.73
CA PHE A 775 15.51 20.40 17.03
C PHE A 775 14.36 20.92 17.92
N ALA A 776 13.29 21.43 17.33
CA ALA A 776 12.15 21.95 18.09
C ALA A 776 11.44 20.87 18.90
N ASP A 777 11.43 19.64 18.44
CA ASP A 777 10.81 18.51 19.13
C ASP A 777 11.79 17.65 19.93
N TYR A 778 13.09 17.94 19.88
CA TYR A 778 14.12 17.11 20.52
C TYR A 778 13.92 16.96 22.02
N GLU A 779 13.77 18.04 22.76
CA GLU A 779 13.63 17.99 24.22
C GLU A 779 12.39 17.21 24.65
N ALA A 780 11.25 17.50 24.02
CA ALA A 780 9.99 16.81 24.31
C ALA A 780 10.08 15.31 23.99
N TYR A 781 10.76 14.98 22.89
CA TYR A 781 10.97 13.60 22.47
C TYR A 781 11.80 12.82 23.49
N VAL A 782 12.93 13.37 23.89
CA VAL A 782 13.82 12.74 24.88
C VAL A 782 13.11 12.52 26.21
N LYS A 783 12.35 13.49 26.68
CA LYS A 783 11.56 13.37 27.93
C LYS A 783 10.48 12.31 27.78
N CYS A 784 9.81 12.26 26.64
CA CYS A 784 8.81 11.23 26.36
C CYS A 784 9.43 9.82 26.33
N GLN A 785 10.60 9.68 25.74
CA GLN A 785 11.34 8.43 25.72
C GLN A 785 11.72 7.96 27.12
N GLU A 786 12.01 8.86 28.05
CA GLU A 786 12.25 8.50 29.46
C GLU A 786 10.98 7.92 30.11
N ARG A 787 9.83 8.51 29.83
CA ARG A 787 8.54 7.97 30.31
C ARG A 787 8.27 6.56 29.76
N VAL A 788 8.62 6.31 28.52
CA VAL A 788 8.54 4.99 27.89
C VAL A 788 9.38 3.99 28.67
N SER A 789 10.64 4.34 28.92
CA SER A 789 11.56 3.49 29.68
C SER A 789 11.06 3.19 31.08
N GLN A 790 10.49 4.19 31.79
CA GLN A 790 9.94 3.99 33.12
C GLN A 790 8.75 3.02 33.12
N LEU A 791 7.86 3.11 32.14
CA LEU A 791 6.73 2.16 32.05
C LEU A 791 7.22 0.75 31.72
N TYR A 792 8.25 0.61 30.89
CA TYR A 792 8.81 -0.69 30.53
C TYR A 792 9.40 -1.44 31.73
N LEU A 793 9.86 -0.73 32.76
CA LEU A 793 10.33 -1.33 34.02
C LEU A 793 9.21 -1.97 34.83
N LYS A 794 7.96 -1.73 34.48
CA LYS A 794 6.76 -2.30 35.10
C LYS A 794 6.05 -3.22 34.11
N PRO A 795 6.49 -4.47 33.93
CA PRO A 795 6.00 -5.35 32.87
C PRO A 795 4.49 -5.55 32.85
N LYS A 796 3.88 -5.66 34.05
CA LYS A 796 2.43 -5.83 34.18
C LYS A 796 1.68 -4.58 33.68
N GLU A 797 2.13 -3.40 34.06
CA GLU A 797 1.51 -2.14 33.66
C GLU A 797 1.72 -1.88 32.15
N TRP A 798 2.89 -2.23 31.63
CA TRP A 798 3.16 -2.19 30.19
C TRP A 798 2.17 -3.06 29.42
N THR A 799 2.00 -4.30 29.85
CA THR A 799 1.11 -5.25 29.17
C THR A 799 -0.36 -4.85 29.29
N LYS A 800 -0.80 -4.30 30.41
CA LYS A 800 -2.15 -3.73 30.54
C LYS A 800 -2.40 -2.64 29.51
N THR A 801 -1.43 -1.75 29.33
CA THR A 801 -1.51 -0.68 28.33
C THR A 801 -1.57 -1.27 26.91
N VAL A 802 -0.79 -2.30 26.63
CA VAL A 802 -0.81 -3.05 25.36
C VAL A 802 -2.22 -3.60 25.09
N ILE A 803 -2.83 -4.24 26.10
CA ILE A 803 -4.19 -4.81 25.96
C ILE A 803 -5.20 -3.71 25.65
N LYS A 804 -5.10 -2.55 26.31
CA LYS A 804 -5.98 -1.40 26.05
C LYS A 804 -5.85 -0.91 24.61
N ASN A 805 -4.64 -0.90 24.06
CA ASN A 805 -4.38 -0.51 22.67
C ASN A 805 -4.97 -1.52 21.69
N ILE A 806 -4.75 -2.82 21.91
CA ILE A 806 -5.32 -3.86 21.05
C ILE A 806 -6.85 -3.76 21.06
N ALA A 807 -7.44 -3.61 22.24
CA ALA A 807 -8.90 -3.49 22.40
C ALA A 807 -9.48 -2.27 21.65
N ALA A 808 -8.68 -1.25 21.44
CA ALA A 808 -9.06 -0.01 20.77
C ALA A 808 -8.75 -0.01 19.26
N SER A 809 -8.17 -1.09 18.73
CA SER A 809 -7.69 -1.16 17.34
C SER A 809 -8.79 -1.38 16.31
N GLY A 810 -10.01 -1.68 16.73
CA GLY A 810 -11.09 -2.10 15.83
C GLY A 810 -11.45 -1.11 14.72
N LYS A 811 -11.39 0.18 15.01
CA LYS A 811 -11.65 1.25 14.03
C LYS A 811 -10.71 1.17 12.82
N PHE A 812 -9.51 0.63 13.02
CA PHE A 812 -8.46 0.68 12.00
C PHE A 812 -8.43 -0.54 11.08
N SER A 813 -9.51 -1.30 11.05
CA SER A 813 -9.74 -2.31 10.00
C SER A 813 -10.06 -1.63 8.66
N SER A 814 -9.43 -2.10 7.59
CA SER A 814 -9.78 -1.65 6.23
C SER A 814 -11.20 -2.07 5.83
N ASP A 815 -11.80 -3.03 6.53
CA ASP A 815 -13.20 -3.40 6.33
C ASP A 815 -14.12 -2.21 6.67
N ARG A 816 -13.87 -1.53 7.79
CA ARG A 816 -14.59 -0.31 8.16
C ARG A 816 -14.38 0.77 7.11
N THR A 817 -13.15 0.96 6.67
CA THR A 817 -12.82 1.96 5.64
C THR A 817 -13.61 1.70 4.35
N ILE A 818 -13.59 0.48 3.86
CA ILE A 818 -14.30 0.11 2.63
C ILE A 818 -15.80 0.24 2.78
N LYS A 819 -16.38 -0.10 3.94
CA LYS A 819 -17.80 0.11 4.22
C LYS A 819 -18.19 1.59 4.08
N GLU A 820 -17.31 2.48 4.56
CA GLU A 820 -17.55 3.93 4.46
C GLU A 820 -17.43 4.42 3.01
N TYR A 821 -16.43 3.97 2.24
CA TYR A 821 -16.34 4.26 0.80
C TYR A 821 -17.58 3.75 0.05
N ALA A 822 -17.99 2.53 0.35
CA ALA A 822 -19.14 1.89 -0.32
C ALA A 822 -20.43 2.68 -0.12
N LYS A 823 -20.66 3.13 1.10
CA LYS A 823 -21.87 3.88 1.46
C LYS A 823 -21.84 5.32 0.95
N ASP A 824 -20.74 6.03 1.19
CA ASP A 824 -20.68 7.49 1.02
C ASP A 824 -20.22 7.92 -0.37
N ILE A 825 -19.49 7.09 -1.09
CA ILE A 825 -18.86 7.45 -2.37
C ILE A 825 -19.33 6.56 -3.51
N TRP A 826 -19.26 5.23 -3.35
CA TRP A 826 -19.57 4.28 -4.43
C TRP A 826 -21.04 3.92 -4.57
N ASN A 827 -21.82 4.15 -3.53
CA ASN A 827 -23.25 3.78 -3.48
C ASN A 827 -23.46 2.29 -3.81
N VAL A 828 -22.70 1.43 -3.14
CA VAL A 828 -22.83 -0.03 -3.21
C VAL A 828 -23.03 -0.58 -1.79
N GLU A 829 -23.76 -1.68 -1.68
CA GLU A 829 -24.05 -2.32 -0.40
C GLU A 829 -23.09 -3.50 -0.16
N PRO A 830 -22.30 -3.48 0.92
CA PRO A 830 -21.51 -4.65 1.30
C PRO A 830 -22.40 -5.85 1.61
N SER A 831 -21.98 -7.02 1.17
CA SER A 831 -22.64 -8.31 1.41
C SER A 831 -24.00 -8.52 0.72
N ASP A 832 -24.42 -7.64 -0.18
CA ASP A 832 -25.60 -7.87 -1.02
C ASP A 832 -25.40 -9.06 -1.97
N LEU A 833 -24.14 -9.34 -2.32
CA LEU A 833 -23.78 -10.42 -3.21
C LEU A 833 -23.22 -11.58 -2.39
N LYS A 834 -24.01 -12.66 -2.28
CA LYS A 834 -23.56 -13.92 -1.69
C LYS A 834 -23.20 -14.88 -2.83
N ILE A 835 -21.93 -15.06 -3.07
CA ILE A 835 -21.45 -15.95 -4.09
C ILE A 835 -21.72 -17.41 -3.66
N PRO A 836 -22.42 -18.21 -4.48
CA PRO A 836 -22.63 -19.62 -4.17
C PRO A 836 -21.33 -20.42 -4.13
N PRO A 837 -21.27 -21.52 -3.36
CA PRO A 837 -20.14 -22.43 -3.41
C PRO A 837 -19.88 -22.95 -4.83
N PRO A 838 -18.62 -23.27 -5.18
CA PRO A 838 -18.28 -23.69 -6.54
C PRO A 838 -18.96 -25.00 -6.98
N ASN A 839 -19.45 -25.79 -6.04
CA ASN A 839 -20.12 -27.07 -6.30
C ASN A 839 -21.63 -26.96 -6.46
N GLU A 840 -22.24 -25.79 -6.22
CA GLU A 840 -23.65 -25.60 -6.46
C GLU A 840 -23.93 -25.42 -7.96
N PRO A 841 -25.02 -26.04 -8.49
CA PRO A 841 -25.43 -25.81 -9.87
C PRO A 841 -25.69 -24.32 -10.11
N ARG A 842 -25.22 -23.86 -11.24
CA ARG A 842 -25.47 -22.53 -11.73
C ARG A 842 -26.96 -22.40 -12.06
N ASP A 843 -27.62 -21.31 -11.63
CA ASP A 843 -28.93 -20.92 -12.15
C ASP A 843 -28.75 -20.44 -13.59
N VAL A 844 -28.78 -21.39 -14.52
CA VAL A 844 -28.79 -21.10 -15.95
C VAL A 844 -30.22 -20.89 -16.34
N ALA A 845 -30.56 -19.70 -16.83
CA ALA A 845 -31.75 -19.58 -17.68
C ALA A 845 -31.50 -20.52 -18.85
N GLU A 846 -32.36 -21.55 -19.00
CA GLU A 846 -32.26 -22.45 -20.15
C GLU A 846 -32.22 -21.59 -21.41
N GLU A 847 -31.10 -21.60 -22.12
CA GLU A 847 -31.02 -21.04 -23.47
C GLU A 847 -32.07 -21.86 -24.28
N PRO A 848 -32.98 -21.19 -24.98
CA PRO A 848 -33.82 -21.90 -25.93
C PRO A 848 -32.86 -22.57 -26.92
N VAL A 849 -32.87 -23.88 -26.96
CA VAL A 849 -32.17 -24.66 -27.98
C VAL A 849 -32.77 -24.21 -29.32
N GLU A 850 -32.02 -23.38 -30.08
CA GLU A 850 -32.33 -23.15 -31.48
C GLU A 850 -32.21 -24.48 -32.18
N THR A 851 -33.32 -25.15 -32.35
CA THR A 851 -33.42 -26.24 -33.31
C THR A 851 -33.20 -25.62 -34.69
N THR A 852 -31.99 -25.78 -35.23
CA THR A 852 -31.72 -25.56 -36.62
C THR A 852 -32.57 -26.57 -37.38
N LYS A 853 -33.74 -26.08 -37.84
CA LYS A 853 -34.49 -26.79 -38.89
C LYS A 853 -33.59 -26.70 -40.12
N SER A 854 -32.91 -27.80 -40.41
CA SER A 854 -32.28 -27.99 -41.70
C SER A 854 -33.38 -27.89 -42.75
N LYS A 855 -33.38 -26.77 -43.50
CA LYS A 855 -34.11 -26.70 -44.75
C LYS A 855 -33.34 -27.64 -45.72
N LYS A 856 -33.88 -28.84 -45.85
CA LYS A 856 -33.62 -29.63 -47.05
C LYS A 856 -34.43 -29.00 -48.15
N GLN A 857 -33.76 -28.42 -49.10
CA GLN A 857 -34.15 -28.43 -50.52
C GLN A 857 -32.93 -28.63 -51.39
#